data_47c0d34ec08635d5376258d10b39bdc2
#
_entry.id   47c0d34ec08635d5376258d10b39bdc2
#
_cell.length_a   1.000
_cell.length_b   1.000
_cell.length_c   1.000
_cell.angle_alpha   90.00
_cell.angle_beta   90.00
_cell.angle_gamma   90.00
#
_symmetry.space_group_name_H-M   'P 1'
#
loop_
_entity.id
_entity.type
_entity.pdbx_description
1 polymer ?
#
loop_
_entity_poly.entity_id
_entity_poly.type
_entity_poly.pdbx_seq_one_letter_code
_entity_poly.pdbx_strand_id
1 'polypeptide(L)'
;MKNWRWQEIFALIYRLFLAFFFYQIARLLFWIFNKDLIKVDGLSEYLNLSYYGTAFDSTAILYVNAVFILLTIIPIVINTKKGYQKFLFFLYFITNGITYAFNFGDIIYYRFSQARLTSAAFSVAKNESNIGKVFFNAVLQNPLVLICFVIIMIFWIYLYKKVKVAEEKPKNLIVYFVSSVVIFCITTTLVVGGIRGDFKHSTRPINLVDANKHVSNPLQGNLVLNSVFSFFRTINTNNFKIVHFVDEKFIEKEIKPYKLYEREVDQKPNVVIFIMESFGKEYSGAFNRNTNIKDFVSYTPFLDSLADQSLIFTNAFANGRQSIHGMSSVLAGIPSLADAFTSSPYSNQKIQSIVSVCNDMGYDTSFYHGAPNGSMGFQGFGNILGFKHYFGKTEYNNDKDFDGIWAIWDEPFFQYYAKNIGKKQPFMSTLFSASSHDPFKVPEAYQNKFKPGTLQIHVPIQYTDHAMKKFFETASKQSWYQNTIFVITADHTNQINYQEYHKAMNRFAIPLLFFSPNTKYNLKGVDDRFAQQIDIYPTLADLIGYNKKIRSWGRSLVSDKNEDFILVNSDSINEQMIIGNYIYIFNGKDVTGIYDKTDLALSKNLFNKNLNQEQKLGIEKTKAWYQDYMDRVINRKLH
;
A
#
# COMPACT_ATOMS: atom_id res chain seq x y z
N MET A 1 15.67 45.30 -24.81
CA MET A 1 14.80 44.43 -25.62
C MET A 1 15.52 43.07 -25.78
N LYS A 2 14.98 42.00 -25.24
CA LYS A 2 15.58 40.68 -25.31
C LYS A 2 14.66 39.70 -26.06
N ASN A 3 15.19 38.77 -26.80
CA ASN A 3 14.43 37.72 -27.50
C ASN A 3 14.12 36.53 -26.60
N TRP A 4 14.68 36.48 -25.40
CA TRP A 4 14.59 35.35 -24.48
C TRP A 4 13.89 35.74 -23.19
N ARG A 5 13.15 34.82 -22.62
CA ARG A 5 12.31 34.98 -21.41
C ARG A 5 13.05 34.75 -20.10
N TRP A 6 14.32 35.16 -20.00
CA TRP A 6 15.15 34.89 -18.83
C TRP A 6 14.61 35.49 -17.52
N GLN A 7 13.98 36.68 -17.61
CA GLN A 7 13.45 37.33 -16.40
C GLN A 7 12.27 36.55 -15.82
N GLU A 8 11.33 36.14 -16.66
CA GLU A 8 10.14 35.40 -16.23
C GLU A 8 10.52 34.02 -15.70
N ILE A 9 11.47 33.33 -16.36
CA ILE A 9 11.97 32.02 -15.92
C ILE A 9 12.72 32.16 -14.59
N PHE A 10 13.61 33.14 -14.47
CA PHE A 10 14.32 33.39 -13.22
C PHE A 10 13.36 33.73 -12.07
N ALA A 11 12.38 34.61 -12.35
CA ALA A 11 11.36 34.94 -11.37
C ALA A 11 10.49 33.72 -10.99
N LEU A 12 10.16 32.84 -11.94
CA LEU A 12 9.43 31.61 -11.68
C LEU A 12 10.24 30.68 -10.76
N ILE A 13 11.50 30.39 -11.12
CA ILE A 13 12.39 29.54 -10.32
C ILE A 13 12.56 30.11 -8.91
N TYR A 14 12.81 31.41 -8.78
CA TYR A 14 12.93 32.08 -7.49
C TYR A 14 11.64 31.95 -6.66
N ARG A 15 10.48 32.15 -7.26
CA ARG A 15 9.18 32.08 -6.57
C ARG A 15 8.86 30.64 -6.13
N LEU A 16 9.19 29.63 -6.96
CA LEU A 16 9.06 28.24 -6.56
C LEU A 16 10.06 27.85 -5.46
N PHE A 17 11.29 28.38 -5.53
CA PHE A 17 12.26 28.21 -4.45
C PHE A 17 11.76 28.83 -3.14
N LEU A 18 11.15 30.01 -3.17
CA LEU A 18 10.52 30.59 -1.98
C LEU A 18 9.42 29.70 -1.41
N ALA A 19 8.54 29.15 -2.25
CA ALA A 19 7.52 28.22 -1.77
C ALA A 19 8.18 27.01 -1.07
N PHE A 20 9.20 26.44 -1.70
CA PHE A 20 9.95 25.33 -1.13
C PHE A 20 10.61 25.71 0.22
N PHE A 21 11.27 26.85 0.30
CA PHE A 21 11.90 27.34 1.51
C PHE A 21 10.88 27.50 2.67
N PHE A 22 9.73 28.07 2.38
CA PHE A 22 8.69 28.24 3.41
C PHE A 22 8.02 26.93 3.82
N TYR A 23 7.93 25.93 2.94
CA TYR A 23 7.47 24.60 3.32
C TYR A 23 8.46 23.92 4.28
N GLN A 24 9.78 24.11 4.10
CA GLN A 24 10.78 23.63 5.06
C GLN A 24 10.64 24.33 6.43
N ILE A 25 10.34 25.64 6.46
CA ILE A 25 10.04 26.35 7.71
C ILE A 25 8.78 25.78 8.38
N ALA A 26 7.71 25.53 7.61
CA ALA A 26 6.51 24.93 8.16
C ALA A 26 6.77 23.53 8.75
N ARG A 27 7.63 22.71 8.12
CA ARG A 27 8.07 21.40 8.62
C ARG A 27 8.85 21.54 9.94
N LEU A 28 9.75 22.50 10.01
CA LEU A 28 10.50 22.77 11.24
C LEU A 28 9.57 23.16 12.39
N LEU A 29 8.64 24.07 12.15
CA LEU A 29 7.66 24.48 13.14
C LEU A 29 6.72 23.33 13.53
N PHE A 30 6.29 22.51 12.56
CA PHE A 30 5.49 21.31 12.85
C PHE A 30 6.23 20.38 13.82
N TRP A 31 7.54 20.17 13.63
CA TRP A 31 8.32 19.37 14.55
C TRP A 31 8.49 20.04 15.92
N ILE A 32 8.87 21.32 15.96
CA ILE A 32 9.07 22.06 17.21
C ILE A 32 7.83 22.02 18.11
N PHE A 33 6.64 22.23 17.52
CA PHE A 33 5.37 22.23 18.25
C PHE A 33 4.87 20.83 18.64
N ASN A 34 5.38 19.77 18.00
CA ASN A 34 4.97 18.38 18.23
C ASN A 34 6.12 17.44 18.63
N LYS A 35 7.24 17.99 19.14
CA LYS A 35 8.45 17.23 19.50
C LYS A 35 8.24 16.19 20.61
N ASP A 36 7.22 16.38 21.44
CA ASP A 36 6.80 15.44 22.48
C ASP A 36 6.13 14.19 21.88
N LEU A 37 5.49 14.32 20.73
CA LEU A 37 4.81 13.24 20.01
C LEU A 37 5.70 12.56 18.96
N ILE A 38 6.58 13.32 18.29
CA ILE A 38 7.49 12.80 17.26
C ILE A 38 8.92 12.92 17.77
N LYS A 39 9.44 11.82 18.31
CA LYS A 39 10.82 11.73 18.77
C LYS A 39 11.79 11.74 17.59
N VAL A 40 12.78 12.63 17.64
CA VAL A 40 13.85 12.77 16.67
C VAL A 40 15.16 12.94 17.45
N ASP A 41 16.13 12.10 17.16
CA ASP A 41 17.40 12.04 17.87
C ASP A 41 18.41 13.10 17.35
N GLY A 42 18.08 14.38 17.62
CA GLY A 42 18.95 15.50 17.31
C GLY A 42 18.80 16.09 15.90
N LEU A 43 19.62 17.09 15.62
CA LEU A 43 19.55 17.87 14.39
C LEU A 43 19.88 17.03 13.13
N SER A 44 20.80 16.08 13.23
CA SER A 44 21.22 15.25 12.09
C SER A 44 20.06 14.40 11.57
N GLU A 45 19.33 13.74 12.47
CA GLU A 45 18.15 12.94 12.10
C GLU A 45 17.03 13.83 11.54
N TYR A 46 16.79 15.00 12.15
CA TYR A 46 15.83 15.98 11.62
C TYR A 46 16.15 16.39 10.17
N LEU A 47 17.41 16.72 9.89
CA LEU A 47 17.85 17.13 8.56
C LEU A 47 17.69 16.00 7.54
N ASN A 48 17.97 14.76 7.95
CA ASN A 48 17.78 13.58 7.12
C ASN A 48 16.28 13.35 6.78
N LEU A 49 15.40 13.39 7.78
CA LEU A 49 13.95 13.28 7.58
C LEU A 49 13.41 14.44 6.72
N SER A 50 13.92 15.66 6.94
CA SER A 50 13.55 16.84 6.15
C SER A 50 13.99 16.70 4.69
N TYR A 51 15.18 16.13 4.44
CA TYR A 51 15.66 15.83 3.08
C TYR A 51 14.73 14.86 2.36
N TYR A 52 14.32 13.76 2.98
CA TYR A 52 13.33 12.85 2.38
C TYR A 52 11.95 13.52 2.21
N GLY A 53 11.60 14.48 3.07
CA GLY A 53 10.41 15.29 2.94
C GLY A 53 10.37 16.19 1.70
N THR A 54 11.53 16.50 1.10
CA THR A 54 11.62 17.37 -0.08
C THR A 54 10.86 16.85 -1.30
N ALA A 55 10.79 15.54 -1.48
CA ALA A 55 10.04 14.92 -2.56
C ALA A 55 8.53 15.21 -2.45
N PHE A 56 7.98 15.10 -1.24
CA PHE A 56 6.58 15.38 -0.95
C PHE A 56 6.26 16.88 -1.06
N ASP A 57 7.18 17.74 -0.60
CA ASP A 57 7.05 19.18 -0.75
C ASP A 57 7.08 19.60 -2.21
N SER A 58 7.98 19.04 -3.01
CA SER A 58 8.08 19.31 -4.45
C SER A 58 6.78 18.95 -5.17
N THR A 59 6.24 17.76 -4.90
CA THR A 59 4.96 17.33 -5.45
C THR A 59 3.83 18.30 -5.06
N ALA A 60 3.72 18.64 -3.77
CA ALA A 60 2.69 19.56 -3.27
C ALA A 60 2.81 20.96 -3.91
N ILE A 61 4.02 21.51 -3.93
CA ILE A 61 4.28 22.85 -4.50
C ILE A 61 3.96 22.90 -5.99
N LEU A 62 4.33 21.87 -6.75
CA LEU A 62 4.03 21.81 -8.18
C LEU A 62 2.53 21.66 -8.45
N TYR A 63 1.80 20.90 -7.64
CA TYR A 63 0.34 20.83 -7.71
C TYR A 63 -0.30 22.20 -7.46
N VAL A 64 0.03 22.83 -6.33
CA VAL A 64 -0.52 24.11 -5.89
C VAL A 64 -0.23 25.21 -6.90
N ASN A 65 0.97 25.20 -7.46
CA ASN A 65 1.43 26.24 -8.38
C ASN A 65 1.27 25.88 -9.87
N ALA A 66 0.63 24.77 -10.22
CA ALA A 66 0.52 24.32 -11.62
C ALA A 66 -0.07 25.42 -12.52
N VAL A 67 -1.19 26.05 -12.11
CA VAL A 67 -1.81 27.14 -12.87
C VAL A 67 -0.93 28.38 -12.90
N PHE A 68 -0.29 28.73 -11.79
CA PHE A 68 0.66 29.85 -11.73
C PHE A 68 1.86 29.63 -12.67
N ILE A 69 2.43 28.40 -12.69
CA ILE A 69 3.52 28.02 -13.58
C ILE A 69 3.08 28.14 -15.03
N LEU A 70 1.97 27.50 -15.41
CA LEU A 70 1.43 27.53 -16.77
C LEU A 70 1.19 28.97 -17.24
N LEU A 71 0.56 29.80 -16.45
CA LEU A 71 0.30 31.20 -16.79
C LEU A 71 1.60 32.04 -16.87
N THR A 72 2.63 31.69 -16.10
CA THR A 72 3.93 32.37 -16.19
C THR A 72 4.67 32.03 -17.49
N ILE A 73 4.58 30.77 -17.96
CA ILE A 73 5.34 30.29 -19.13
C ILE A 73 4.55 30.31 -20.44
N ILE A 74 3.22 30.51 -20.40
CA ILE A 74 2.39 30.56 -21.60
C ILE A 74 2.98 31.54 -22.64
N PRO A 75 3.03 31.20 -23.94
CA PRO A 75 3.68 32.00 -25.01
C PRO A 75 2.83 33.20 -25.40
N ILE A 76 2.69 34.19 -24.49
CA ILE A 76 1.96 35.45 -24.73
C ILE A 76 2.86 36.64 -24.43
N VAL A 77 2.70 37.72 -25.17
CA VAL A 77 3.53 38.94 -25.06
C VAL A 77 3.18 39.81 -23.84
N ILE A 78 1.98 39.61 -23.25
CA ILE A 78 1.51 40.43 -22.14
C ILE A 78 2.05 40.02 -20.77
N ASN A 79 2.76 38.92 -20.69
CA ASN A 79 3.21 38.32 -19.39
C ASN A 79 4.20 39.21 -18.59
N THR A 80 4.91 40.12 -19.23
CA THR A 80 5.77 41.13 -18.55
C THR A 80 5.01 42.39 -18.12
N LYS A 81 3.76 42.61 -18.58
CA LYS A 81 2.98 43.78 -18.24
C LYS A 81 2.69 43.82 -16.74
N LYS A 82 2.73 45.04 -16.16
CA LYS A 82 2.49 45.25 -14.70
C LYS A 82 1.16 44.68 -14.22
N GLY A 83 0.08 44.82 -15.00
CA GLY A 83 -1.24 44.28 -14.66
C GLY A 83 -1.23 42.74 -14.57
N TYR A 84 -0.56 42.08 -15.55
CA TYR A 84 -0.44 40.63 -15.58
C TYR A 84 0.42 40.13 -14.42
N GLN A 85 1.55 40.76 -14.12
CA GLN A 85 2.39 40.42 -12.97
C GLN A 85 1.67 40.62 -11.63
N LYS A 86 0.79 41.63 -11.53
CA LYS A 86 -0.10 41.84 -10.36
C LYS A 86 -1.11 40.70 -10.23
N PHE A 87 -1.70 40.25 -11.33
CA PHE A 87 -2.59 39.10 -11.34
C PHE A 87 -1.85 37.83 -10.89
N LEU A 88 -0.66 37.54 -11.42
CA LEU A 88 0.18 36.41 -11.01
C LEU A 88 0.56 36.51 -9.54
N PHE A 89 0.81 37.70 -9.00
CA PHE A 89 1.06 37.91 -7.57
C PHE A 89 -0.12 37.46 -6.71
N PHE A 90 -1.33 37.89 -7.05
CA PHE A 90 -2.52 37.49 -6.30
C PHE A 90 -2.80 35.98 -6.44
N LEU A 91 -2.70 35.44 -7.64
CA LEU A 91 -2.86 34.01 -7.86
C LEU A 91 -1.88 33.20 -6.98
N TYR A 92 -0.60 33.58 -7.00
CA TYR A 92 0.43 32.90 -6.20
C TYR A 92 0.12 32.95 -4.70
N PHE A 93 -0.22 34.12 -4.15
CA PHE A 93 -0.46 34.25 -2.71
C PHE A 93 -1.82 33.73 -2.26
N ILE A 94 -2.84 33.72 -3.08
CA ILE A 94 -4.11 33.07 -2.76
C ILE A 94 -3.89 31.55 -2.66
N THR A 95 -3.29 30.93 -3.67
CA THR A 95 -3.08 29.47 -3.68
C THR A 95 -2.10 29.03 -2.60
N ASN A 96 -0.92 29.65 -2.52
CA ASN A 96 0.08 29.28 -1.51
C ASN A 96 -0.35 29.69 -0.08
N GLY A 97 -1.06 30.80 0.09
CA GLY A 97 -1.55 31.24 1.41
C GLY A 97 -2.57 30.26 1.99
N ILE A 98 -3.54 29.82 1.18
CA ILE A 98 -4.52 28.82 1.61
C ILE A 98 -3.82 27.51 1.98
N THR A 99 -2.96 26.99 1.11
CA THR A 99 -2.29 25.70 1.35
C THR A 99 -1.27 25.79 2.48
N TYR A 100 -0.64 26.94 2.67
CA TYR A 100 0.25 27.18 3.80
C TYR A 100 -0.53 27.21 5.13
N ALA A 101 -1.75 27.78 5.12
CA ALA A 101 -2.64 27.73 6.27
C ALA A 101 -3.03 26.29 6.65
N PHE A 102 -3.14 25.36 5.67
CA PHE A 102 -3.30 23.94 5.98
C PHE A 102 -2.12 23.35 6.76
N ASN A 103 -0.88 23.70 6.39
CA ASN A 103 0.30 23.24 7.13
C ASN A 103 0.30 23.77 8.58
N PHE A 104 -0.16 24.98 8.82
CA PHE A 104 -0.25 25.55 10.16
C PHE A 104 -1.44 25.01 10.97
N GLY A 105 -2.58 24.82 10.32
CA GLY A 105 -3.74 24.16 10.96
C GLY A 105 -3.40 22.72 11.38
N ASP A 106 -2.56 22.04 10.60
CA ASP A 106 -2.12 20.67 10.88
C ASP A 106 -1.17 20.60 12.10
N ILE A 107 -0.43 21.66 12.43
CA ILE A 107 0.36 21.71 13.68
C ILE A 107 -0.54 21.49 14.88
N ILE A 108 -1.73 22.09 14.87
CA ILE A 108 -2.72 21.98 15.94
C ILE A 108 -3.47 20.64 15.83
N TYR A 109 -3.92 20.30 14.62
CA TYR A 109 -4.68 19.08 14.35
C TYR A 109 -3.92 17.81 14.75
N TYR A 110 -2.61 17.77 14.48
CA TYR A 110 -1.76 16.61 14.78
C TYR A 110 -1.72 16.25 16.27
N ARG A 111 -1.85 17.22 17.17
CA ARG A 111 -1.86 16.96 18.61
C ARG A 111 -3.05 16.10 19.06
N PHE A 112 -4.14 16.15 18.32
CA PHE A 112 -5.35 15.37 18.60
C PHE A 112 -5.40 14.07 17.80
N SER A 113 -5.03 14.14 16.51
CA SER A 113 -5.20 13.05 15.56
C SER A 113 -4.00 12.10 15.48
N GLN A 114 -2.80 12.59 15.85
CA GLN A 114 -1.51 11.93 15.61
C GLN A 114 -1.32 11.46 14.17
N ALA A 115 -1.98 12.13 13.24
CA ALA A 115 -1.89 11.93 11.79
C ALA A 115 -1.90 13.26 11.07
N ARG A 116 -1.28 13.30 9.89
CA ARG A 116 -1.37 14.47 9.02
C ARG A 116 -2.80 14.75 8.57
N LEU A 117 -3.12 16.01 8.37
CA LEU A 117 -4.41 16.45 7.86
C LEU A 117 -4.67 15.86 6.47
N THR A 118 -5.79 15.16 6.32
CA THR A 118 -6.23 14.51 5.07
C THR A 118 -7.63 14.98 4.70
N SER A 119 -8.10 14.61 3.50
CA SER A 119 -9.48 14.92 3.08
C SER A 119 -10.55 14.29 3.99
N ALA A 120 -10.23 13.16 4.62
CA ALA A 120 -11.11 12.48 5.56
C ALA A 120 -11.44 13.36 6.78
N ALA A 121 -10.48 14.16 7.27
CA ALA A 121 -10.73 15.09 8.37
C ALA A 121 -11.83 16.11 8.04
N PHE A 122 -11.89 16.58 6.79
CA PHE A 122 -12.94 17.48 6.32
C PHE A 122 -14.30 16.78 6.15
N SER A 123 -14.29 15.47 5.82
CA SER A 123 -15.53 14.69 5.71
C SER A 123 -16.17 14.47 7.09
N VAL A 124 -15.36 14.18 8.11
CA VAL A 124 -15.83 14.10 9.51
C VAL A 124 -16.35 15.47 9.97
N ALA A 125 -15.61 16.51 9.65
CA ALA A 125 -15.96 17.89 9.97
C ALA A 125 -17.32 18.34 9.42
N LYS A 126 -17.71 17.87 8.23
CA LYS A 126 -19.03 18.20 7.63
C LYS A 126 -20.22 17.69 8.43
N ASN A 127 -20.02 16.65 9.22
CA ASN A 127 -21.08 16.03 10.04
C ASN A 127 -21.24 16.72 11.41
N GLU A 128 -20.32 17.64 11.76
CA GLU A 128 -20.34 18.37 13.02
C GLU A 128 -20.97 19.76 12.83
N SER A 129 -22.12 20.00 13.46
CA SER A 129 -22.86 21.27 13.35
C SER A 129 -22.08 22.51 13.86
N ASN A 130 -21.02 22.31 14.66
CA ASN A 130 -20.25 23.35 15.32
C ASN A 130 -18.78 23.47 14.85
N ILE A 131 -18.41 22.87 13.71
CA ILE A 131 -17.02 22.77 13.28
C ILE A 131 -16.30 24.12 13.19
N GLY A 132 -17.01 25.17 12.74
CA GLY A 132 -16.45 26.52 12.65
C GLY A 132 -16.06 27.07 14.03
N LYS A 133 -16.85 26.80 15.07
CA LYS A 133 -16.53 27.22 16.46
C LYS A 133 -15.37 26.41 17.01
N VAL A 134 -15.32 25.10 16.75
CA VAL A 134 -14.23 24.22 17.17
C VAL A 134 -12.91 24.67 16.57
N PHE A 135 -12.88 24.91 15.25
CA PHE A 135 -11.70 25.41 14.55
C PHE A 135 -11.25 26.79 15.08
N PHE A 136 -12.18 27.72 15.20
CA PHE A 136 -11.89 29.07 15.69
C PHE A 136 -11.33 29.03 17.14
N ASN A 137 -11.92 28.25 18.02
CA ASN A 137 -11.43 28.08 19.38
C ASN A 137 -10.04 27.42 19.41
N ALA A 138 -9.80 26.41 18.57
CA ALA A 138 -8.48 25.75 18.46
C ALA A 138 -7.39 26.75 18.03
N VAL A 139 -7.69 27.65 17.09
CA VAL A 139 -6.77 28.72 16.66
C VAL A 139 -6.53 29.74 17.79
N LEU A 140 -7.57 30.16 18.50
CA LEU A 140 -7.43 31.10 19.62
C LEU A 140 -6.65 30.53 20.80
N GLN A 141 -6.77 29.24 21.06
CA GLN A 141 -6.02 28.53 22.11
C GLN A 141 -4.53 28.33 21.75
N ASN A 142 -4.15 28.54 20.48
CA ASN A 142 -2.79 28.38 19.98
C ASN A 142 -2.25 29.67 19.34
N PRO A 143 -2.20 30.81 20.06
CA PRO A 143 -1.88 32.12 19.50
C PRO A 143 -0.46 32.19 18.88
N LEU A 144 0.50 31.43 19.43
CA LEU A 144 1.86 31.38 18.89
C LEU A 144 1.91 30.82 17.47
N VAL A 145 1.10 29.79 17.17
CA VAL A 145 1.03 29.22 15.81
C VAL A 145 0.47 30.26 14.83
N LEU A 146 -0.56 31.01 15.24
CA LEU A 146 -1.14 32.07 14.42
C LEU A 146 -0.15 33.24 14.17
N ILE A 147 0.57 33.67 15.23
CA ILE A 147 1.58 34.72 15.12
C ILE A 147 2.70 34.30 14.18
N CYS A 148 3.22 33.07 14.31
CA CYS A 148 4.23 32.54 13.40
C CYS A 148 3.73 32.55 11.95
N PHE A 149 2.48 32.10 11.69
CA PHE A 149 1.88 32.13 10.36
C PHE A 149 1.87 33.55 9.77
N VAL A 150 1.38 34.52 10.52
CA VAL A 150 1.28 35.92 10.04
C VAL A 150 2.66 36.52 9.75
N ILE A 151 3.62 36.35 10.64
CA ILE A 151 4.99 36.87 10.47
C ILE A 151 5.61 36.25 9.21
N ILE A 152 5.50 34.96 9.06
CA ILE A 152 6.08 34.24 7.91
C ILE A 152 5.41 34.68 6.60
N MET A 153 4.10 34.85 6.56
CA MET A 153 3.39 35.33 5.37
C MET A 153 3.82 36.74 4.97
N ILE A 154 4.01 37.63 5.94
CA ILE A 154 4.53 38.98 5.67
C ILE A 154 5.97 38.90 5.12
N PHE A 155 6.81 38.06 5.70
CA PHE A 155 8.18 37.88 5.25
C PHE A 155 8.24 37.26 3.85
N TRP A 156 7.35 36.31 3.54
CA TRP A 156 7.25 35.70 2.22
C TRP A 156 6.84 36.73 1.14
N ILE A 157 5.86 37.54 1.44
CA ILE A 157 5.43 38.67 0.54
C ILE A 157 6.59 39.64 0.31
N TYR A 158 7.33 39.96 1.36
CA TYR A 158 8.50 40.83 1.25
C TYR A 158 9.56 40.23 0.32
N LEU A 159 9.94 38.99 0.52
CA LEU A 159 10.92 38.31 -0.34
C LEU A 159 10.43 38.17 -1.80
N TYR A 160 9.19 37.82 -2.01
CA TYR A 160 8.61 37.74 -3.37
C TYR A 160 8.80 39.04 -4.14
N LYS A 161 8.58 40.18 -3.48
CA LYS A 161 8.67 41.52 -4.10
C LYS A 161 10.13 41.94 -4.41
N LYS A 162 11.14 41.23 -3.92
CA LYS A 162 12.55 41.54 -4.24
C LYS A 162 12.90 41.24 -5.70
N VAL A 163 12.25 40.22 -6.32
CA VAL A 163 12.47 39.88 -7.72
C VAL A 163 11.29 40.40 -8.56
N LYS A 164 11.58 41.40 -9.35
CA LYS A 164 10.61 42.05 -10.24
C LYS A 164 10.86 41.65 -11.70
N VAL A 165 9.81 41.43 -12.46
CA VAL A 165 9.84 41.26 -13.91
C VAL A 165 9.65 42.63 -14.54
N ALA A 166 10.68 43.14 -15.26
CA ALA A 166 10.57 44.43 -15.94
C ALA A 166 9.70 44.29 -17.20
N GLU A 167 8.94 45.33 -17.52
CA GLU A 167 8.13 45.36 -18.72
C GLU A 167 9.04 45.46 -19.95
N GLU A 168 9.05 44.45 -20.79
CA GLU A 168 9.87 44.35 -21.99
C GLU A 168 9.04 43.89 -23.19
N LYS A 169 9.37 44.42 -24.38
CA LYS A 169 8.83 43.96 -25.67
C LYS A 169 9.87 43.10 -26.38
N PRO A 170 9.48 41.97 -26.98
CA PRO A 170 10.40 41.15 -27.76
C PRO A 170 10.91 41.91 -29.00
N LYS A 171 12.19 41.72 -29.33
CA LYS A 171 12.80 42.32 -30.55
C LYS A 171 12.34 41.58 -31.83
N ASN A 172 12.23 40.23 -31.72
CA ASN A 172 11.80 39.37 -32.81
C ASN A 172 10.70 38.45 -32.27
N LEU A 173 9.48 38.60 -32.77
CA LEU A 173 8.31 37.84 -32.35
C LEU A 173 8.43 36.36 -32.67
N ILE A 174 9.02 36.00 -33.83
CA ILE A 174 9.17 34.59 -34.23
C ILE A 174 10.09 33.87 -33.24
N VAL A 175 11.29 34.42 -32.98
CA VAL A 175 12.26 33.85 -32.02
C VAL A 175 11.64 33.80 -30.63
N TYR A 176 10.88 34.82 -30.23
CA TYR A 176 10.20 34.82 -28.94
C TYR A 176 9.16 33.70 -28.82
N PHE A 177 8.31 33.51 -29.82
CA PHE A 177 7.29 32.46 -29.78
C PHE A 177 7.92 31.06 -29.86
N VAL A 178 8.88 30.82 -30.75
CA VAL A 178 9.55 29.51 -30.84
C VAL A 178 10.24 29.16 -29.52
N SER A 179 11.02 30.09 -28.96
CA SER A 179 11.67 29.84 -27.65
C SER A 179 10.66 29.66 -26.52
N SER A 180 9.53 30.40 -26.54
CA SER A 180 8.47 30.25 -25.53
C SER A 180 7.78 28.90 -25.60
N VAL A 181 7.52 28.37 -26.79
CA VAL A 181 6.95 27.03 -26.98
C VAL A 181 7.92 25.94 -26.45
N VAL A 182 9.20 26.05 -26.78
CA VAL A 182 10.22 25.12 -26.28
C VAL A 182 10.28 25.15 -24.73
N ILE A 183 10.32 26.34 -24.14
CA ILE A 183 10.33 26.51 -22.68
C ILE A 183 9.03 25.94 -22.07
N PHE A 184 7.88 26.18 -22.69
CA PHE A 184 6.59 25.66 -22.25
C PHE A 184 6.61 24.12 -22.21
N CYS A 185 7.06 23.46 -23.30
CA CYS A 185 7.14 22.00 -23.35
C CYS A 185 8.08 21.44 -22.29
N ILE A 186 9.30 21.99 -22.16
CA ILE A 186 10.28 21.54 -21.16
C ILE A 186 9.72 21.71 -19.76
N THR A 187 9.20 22.90 -19.42
CA THR A 187 8.69 23.17 -18.07
C THR A 187 7.48 22.31 -17.74
N THR A 188 6.56 22.11 -18.69
CA THR A 188 5.40 21.23 -18.48
C THR A 188 5.83 19.78 -18.22
N THR A 189 6.81 19.27 -18.98
CA THR A 189 7.38 17.93 -18.76
C THR A 189 8.00 17.81 -17.38
N LEU A 190 8.80 18.81 -16.95
CA LEU A 190 9.42 18.84 -15.63
C LEU A 190 8.37 18.91 -14.50
N VAL A 191 7.30 19.69 -14.69
CA VAL A 191 6.20 19.77 -13.73
C VAL A 191 5.47 18.43 -13.61
N VAL A 192 5.15 17.78 -14.72
CA VAL A 192 4.48 16.47 -14.73
C VAL A 192 5.35 15.41 -14.03
N GLY A 193 6.65 15.35 -14.37
CA GLY A 193 7.58 14.43 -13.70
C GLY A 193 7.74 14.73 -12.21
N GLY A 194 7.85 15.99 -11.85
CA GLY A 194 7.96 16.41 -10.44
C GLY A 194 6.70 16.14 -9.63
N ILE A 195 5.50 16.30 -10.20
CA ILE A 195 4.22 15.92 -9.56
C ILE A 195 4.15 14.41 -9.36
N ARG A 196 4.62 13.65 -10.32
CA ARG A 196 4.62 12.18 -10.24
C ARG A 196 5.69 11.65 -9.26
N GLY A 197 6.76 12.41 -9.04
CA GLY A 197 7.92 12.03 -8.22
C GLY A 197 8.96 11.21 -8.98
N ASP A 198 8.70 10.86 -10.26
CA ASP A 198 9.64 10.17 -11.17
C ASP A 198 9.20 10.33 -12.63
N PHE A 199 10.15 10.20 -13.56
CA PHE A 199 9.92 10.20 -15.01
C PHE A 199 9.73 8.79 -15.60
N LYS A 200 10.04 7.74 -14.85
CA LYS A 200 9.91 6.34 -15.31
C LYS A 200 8.44 5.93 -15.38
N HIS A 201 8.04 5.30 -16.46
CA HIS A 201 6.68 4.79 -16.64
C HIS A 201 6.35 3.69 -15.63
N SER A 202 7.32 2.85 -15.29
CA SER A 202 7.19 1.73 -14.35
C SER A 202 7.02 2.15 -12.89
N THR A 203 7.43 3.38 -12.53
CA THR A 203 7.32 3.85 -11.15
C THR A 203 5.92 4.41 -10.89
N ARG A 204 5.22 3.89 -9.89
CA ARG A 204 3.96 4.50 -9.44
C ARG A 204 4.21 5.89 -8.84
N PRO A 205 3.22 6.79 -8.92
CA PRO A 205 3.33 8.09 -8.26
C PRO A 205 3.55 7.94 -6.74
N ILE A 206 4.40 8.81 -6.18
CA ILE A 206 4.68 8.85 -4.75
C ILE A 206 3.39 8.92 -3.90
N ASN A 207 3.32 8.15 -2.80
CA ASN A 207 2.15 8.01 -1.95
C ASN A 207 2.51 8.20 -0.46
N LEU A 208 1.51 8.28 0.44
CA LEU A 208 1.71 8.52 1.87
C LEU A 208 2.61 7.46 2.53
N VAL A 209 2.42 6.19 2.17
CA VAL A 209 3.23 5.09 2.73
C VAL A 209 4.72 5.24 2.43
N ASP A 210 5.07 5.93 1.35
CA ASP A 210 6.47 6.15 0.96
C ASP A 210 7.24 7.02 1.94
N ALA A 211 6.54 7.80 2.78
CA ALA A 211 7.17 8.58 3.85
C ALA A 211 7.86 7.70 4.90
N ASN A 212 7.47 6.44 5.01
CA ASN A 212 8.03 5.49 5.98
C ASN A 212 9.23 4.69 5.45
N LYS A 213 9.72 4.95 4.22
CA LYS A 213 10.87 4.25 3.64
C LYS A 213 12.16 4.40 4.43
N HIS A 214 12.37 5.58 5.02
CA HIS A 214 13.65 5.99 5.59
C HIS A 214 13.52 6.44 7.04
N VAL A 215 12.52 5.95 7.76
CA VAL A 215 12.28 6.30 9.17
C VAL A 215 12.60 5.12 10.08
N SER A 216 13.11 5.40 11.26
CA SER A 216 13.34 4.40 12.31
C SER A 216 12.06 4.11 13.12
N ASN A 217 11.12 5.06 13.14
CA ASN A 217 9.83 4.93 13.81
C ASN A 217 8.71 5.44 12.87
N PRO A 218 7.62 4.70 12.68
CA PRO A 218 6.50 5.10 11.81
C PRO A 218 5.93 6.49 12.08
N LEU A 219 5.95 6.98 13.33
CA LEU A 219 5.52 8.34 13.66
C LEU A 219 6.36 9.43 12.98
N GLN A 220 7.64 9.15 12.71
CA GLN A 220 8.53 10.06 11.98
C GLN A 220 8.11 10.24 10.52
N GLY A 221 7.39 9.28 9.93
CA GLY A 221 6.79 9.42 8.60
C GLY A 221 5.86 10.63 8.50
N ASN A 222 5.22 11.03 9.61
CA ASN A 222 4.42 12.26 9.65
C ASN A 222 5.28 13.53 9.54
N LEU A 223 6.54 13.51 9.97
CA LEU A 223 7.46 14.62 9.77
C LEU A 223 7.95 14.69 8.31
N VAL A 224 8.13 13.55 7.65
CA VAL A 224 8.49 13.47 6.23
C VAL A 224 7.37 14.02 5.33
N LEU A 225 6.11 13.69 5.64
CA LEU A 225 4.92 14.20 4.93
C LEU A 225 4.71 15.70 5.17
N ASN A 226 3.95 16.35 4.27
CA ASN A 226 3.31 17.63 4.50
C ASN A 226 1.79 17.53 4.32
N SER A 227 1.05 18.45 4.93
CA SER A 227 -0.41 18.44 4.98
C SER A 227 -1.06 18.60 3.61
N VAL A 228 -0.44 19.42 2.76
CA VAL A 228 -0.96 19.71 1.40
C VAL A 228 -0.87 18.46 0.52
N PHE A 229 0.27 17.77 0.54
CA PHE A 229 0.43 16.49 -0.14
C PHE A 229 -0.58 15.46 0.38
N SER A 230 -0.67 15.32 1.71
CA SER A 230 -1.58 14.37 2.36
C SER A 230 -3.03 14.65 1.99
N PHE A 231 -3.44 15.91 1.96
CA PHE A 231 -4.79 16.32 1.54
C PHE A 231 -5.06 15.96 0.09
N PHE A 232 -4.22 16.43 -0.86
CA PHE A 232 -4.46 16.17 -2.29
C PHE A 232 -4.40 14.68 -2.63
N ARG A 233 -3.55 13.91 -1.95
CA ARG A 233 -3.43 12.47 -2.20
C ARG A 233 -4.63 11.69 -1.71
N THR A 234 -5.39 12.25 -0.78
CA THR A 234 -6.56 11.58 -0.17
C THR A 234 -7.91 12.16 -0.61
N ILE A 235 -7.94 13.18 -1.47
CA ILE A 235 -9.18 13.86 -1.87
C ILE A 235 -10.18 12.94 -2.58
N ASN A 236 -9.69 11.94 -3.28
CA ASN A 236 -10.52 10.95 -3.99
C ASN A 236 -10.72 9.65 -3.20
N THR A 237 -10.14 9.50 -1.99
CA THR A 237 -10.32 8.32 -1.13
C THR A 237 -11.57 8.49 -0.28
N ASN A 238 -12.74 8.44 -0.90
CA ASN A 238 -14.03 8.62 -0.24
C ASN A 238 -14.63 7.34 0.36
N ASN A 239 -13.95 6.19 0.23
CA ASN A 239 -14.50 4.89 0.59
C ASN A 239 -14.36 4.56 2.08
N PHE A 240 -13.48 5.26 2.81
CA PHE A 240 -13.36 5.09 4.27
C PHE A 240 -14.31 6.05 4.97
N LYS A 241 -15.41 5.52 5.50
CA LYS A 241 -16.44 6.27 6.22
C LYS A 241 -16.85 5.52 7.47
N ILE A 242 -17.03 6.23 8.59
CA ILE A 242 -17.68 5.67 9.77
C ILE A 242 -19.13 5.39 9.43
N VAL A 243 -19.56 4.18 9.68
CA VAL A 243 -20.93 3.71 9.47
C VAL A 243 -21.45 3.06 10.74
N HIS A 244 -22.75 3.14 10.96
CA HIS A 244 -23.44 2.55 12.11
C HIS A 244 -24.63 1.74 11.59
N PHE A 245 -24.43 0.45 11.39
CA PHE A 245 -25.45 -0.48 10.92
C PHE A 245 -26.03 -1.32 12.06
N VAL A 246 -25.19 -1.70 13.03
CA VAL A 246 -25.51 -2.57 14.15
C VAL A 246 -24.86 -2.05 15.44
N ASP A 247 -25.32 -2.52 16.60
CA ASP A 247 -24.71 -2.18 17.88
C ASP A 247 -23.37 -2.90 18.14
N GLU A 248 -22.56 -2.36 19.05
CA GLU A 248 -21.22 -2.91 19.36
C GLU A 248 -21.30 -4.32 19.95
N LYS A 249 -22.35 -4.65 20.72
CA LYS A 249 -22.52 -5.98 21.32
C LYS A 249 -22.72 -7.05 20.26
N PHE A 250 -23.41 -6.71 19.16
CA PHE A 250 -23.55 -7.61 18.02
C PHE A 250 -22.20 -7.86 17.35
N ILE A 251 -21.39 -6.80 17.14
CA ILE A 251 -20.05 -6.92 16.56
C ILE A 251 -19.15 -7.81 17.42
N GLU A 252 -19.08 -7.56 18.73
CA GLU A 252 -18.27 -8.35 19.66
C GLU A 252 -18.67 -9.82 19.66
N LYS A 253 -19.97 -10.11 19.59
CA LYS A 253 -20.51 -11.48 19.59
C LYS A 253 -20.25 -12.21 18.27
N GLU A 254 -20.49 -11.58 17.12
CA GLU A 254 -20.59 -12.23 15.82
C GLU A 254 -19.31 -12.10 14.99
N ILE A 255 -18.55 -11.00 15.11
CA ILE A 255 -17.31 -10.77 14.33
C ILE A 255 -16.07 -11.26 15.07
N LYS A 256 -16.04 -11.13 16.41
CA LYS A 256 -14.96 -11.63 17.28
C LYS A 256 -13.55 -11.27 16.75
N PRO A 257 -13.23 -9.99 16.57
CA PRO A 257 -11.99 -9.55 15.91
C PRO A 257 -10.71 -9.81 16.72
N TYR A 258 -10.84 -10.29 17.95
CA TYR A 258 -9.72 -10.71 18.78
C TYR A 258 -9.71 -12.23 18.95
N LYS A 259 -8.53 -12.80 18.68
CA LYS A 259 -8.29 -14.25 18.74
C LYS A 259 -7.23 -14.56 19.78
N LEU A 260 -7.32 -15.73 20.39
CA LEU A 260 -6.32 -16.27 21.30
C LEU A 260 -6.11 -17.76 20.97
N TYR A 261 -4.86 -18.12 20.71
CA TYR A 261 -4.44 -19.47 20.48
C TYR A 261 -3.49 -19.90 21.61
N GLU A 262 -3.60 -21.14 22.05
CA GLU A 262 -2.90 -21.66 23.23
C GLU A 262 -2.06 -22.92 22.86
N ARG A 263 -1.53 -22.92 21.62
CA ARG A 263 -0.68 -24.02 21.17
C ARG A 263 0.65 -23.99 21.92
N GLU A 264 0.98 -25.10 22.55
CA GLU A 264 2.32 -25.32 23.12
C GLU A 264 3.30 -25.68 22.03
N VAL A 265 4.48 -25.08 22.03
CA VAL A 265 5.55 -25.32 21.07
C VAL A 265 6.87 -25.50 21.80
N ASP A 266 7.44 -26.69 21.71
CA ASP A 266 8.73 -27.04 22.36
C ASP A 266 9.89 -26.14 21.88
N GLN A 267 9.94 -25.90 20.59
CA GLN A 267 10.96 -25.07 19.93
C GLN A 267 10.30 -24.13 18.94
N LYS A 268 10.61 -22.83 19.05
CA LYS A 268 10.12 -21.83 18.10
C LYS A 268 10.59 -22.14 16.67
N PRO A 269 9.67 -22.39 15.71
CA PRO A 269 10.06 -22.60 14.33
C PRO A 269 10.50 -21.30 13.67
N ASN A 270 11.40 -21.37 12.70
CA ASN A 270 11.57 -20.27 11.76
C ASN A 270 10.36 -20.20 10.82
N VAL A 271 10.09 -19.05 10.26
CA VAL A 271 8.98 -18.82 9.32
C VAL A 271 9.50 -18.19 8.03
N VAL A 272 9.15 -18.81 6.91
CA VAL A 272 9.43 -18.29 5.56
C VAL A 272 8.13 -18.17 4.80
N ILE A 273 7.82 -16.96 4.32
CA ILE A 273 6.60 -16.67 3.55
C ILE A 273 6.99 -16.29 2.13
N PHE A 274 6.47 -17.02 1.15
CA PHE A 274 6.50 -16.64 -0.26
C PHE A 274 5.17 -16.03 -0.66
N ILE A 275 5.20 -14.78 -1.11
CA ILE A 275 4.08 -14.11 -1.78
C ILE A 275 4.43 -14.06 -3.26
N MET A 276 3.78 -14.91 -4.05
CA MET A 276 4.09 -15.10 -5.46
C MET A 276 3.29 -14.10 -6.31
N GLU A 277 3.98 -13.28 -7.08
CA GLU A 277 3.37 -12.28 -7.96
C GLU A 277 2.46 -12.94 -9.01
N SER A 278 1.17 -12.57 -9.02
CA SER A 278 0.20 -12.97 -10.05
C SER A 278 -0.02 -14.49 -10.20
N PHE A 279 0.23 -15.28 -9.17
CA PHE A 279 0.20 -16.75 -9.21
C PHE A 279 -1.22 -17.28 -8.97
N GLY A 280 -2.08 -17.24 -10.01
CA GLY A 280 -3.43 -17.79 -9.92
C GLY A 280 -3.45 -19.32 -9.70
N LYS A 281 -4.44 -19.80 -8.96
CA LYS A 281 -4.69 -21.24 -8.73
C LYS A 281 -4.74 -22.03 -10.05
N GLU A 282 -5.24 -21.44 -11.13
CA GLU A 282 -5.39 -22.09 -12.43
C GLU A 282 -4.08 -22.57 -13.06
N TYR A 283 -2.92 -22.06 -12.61
CA TYR A 283 -1.62 -22.46 -13.16
C TYR A 283 -1.04 -23.70 -12.51
N SER A 284 -1.61 -24.19 -11.38
CA SER A 284 -1.08 -25.31 -10.60
C SER A 284 -1.94 -26.55 -10.66
N GLY A 285 -1.32 -27.69 -10.99
CA GLY A 285 -1.95 -29.00 -11.05
C GLY A 285 -2.42 -29.49 -9.70
N ALA A 286 -1.60 -29.28 -8.64
CA ALA A 286 -1.90 -29.75 -7.30
C ALA A 286 -3.23 -29.23 -6.76
N PHE A 287 -3.55 -27.96 -7.02
CA PHE A 287 -4.76 -27.33 -6.55
C PHE A 287 -5.99 -27.56 -7.48
N ASN A 288 -5.77 -28.21 -8.64
CA ASN A 288 -6.79 -28.52 -9.62
C ASN A 288 -7.10 -30.03 -9.78
N ARG A 289 -6.55 -30.89 -8.93
CA ARG A 289 -6.74 -32.35 -9.02
C ARG A 289 -8.21 -32.81 -8.99
N ASN A 290 -9.03 -32.09 -8.25
CA ASN A 290 -10.46 -32.37 -8.10
C ASN A 290 -11.35 -31.53 -9.03
N THR A 291 -10.78 -30.82 -9.99
CA THR A 291 -11.52 -30.02 -10.96
C THR A 291 -11.68 -30.80 -12.27
N ASN A 292 -12.89 -30.79 -12.85
CA ASN A 292 -13.16 -31.43 -14.15
C ASN A 292 -12.82 -30.48 -15.32
N ILE A 293 -11.67 -29.79 -15.26
CA ILE A 293 -11.24 -28.90 -16.33
C ILE A 293 -10.67 -29.75 -17.48
N LYS A 294 -11.33 -29.70 -18.63
CA LYS A 294 -10.88 -30.41 -19.82
C LYS A 294 -9.52 -29.86 -20.30
N ASP A 295 -8.62 -30.77 -20.69
CA ASP A 295 -7.29 -30.46 -21.22
C ASP A 295 -6.46 -29.53 -20.28
N PHE A 296 -6.60 -29.72 -18.97
CA PHE A 296 -5.86 -28.96 -17.97
C PHE A 296 -4.35 -29.18 -18.09
N VAL A 297 -3.58 -28.10 -18.07
CA VAL A 297 -2.10 -28.10 -18.07
C VAL A 297 -1.59 -27.38 -16.86
N SER A 298 -0.74 -28.05 -16.09
CA SER A 298 0.01 -27.39 -15.01
C SER A 298 1.24 -26.70 -15.54
N TYR A 299 1.51 -25.50 -15.02
CA TYR A 299 2.69 -24.70 -15.27
C TYR A 299 3.62 -24.59 -14.05
N THR A 300 3.32 -25.33 -12.96
CA THR A 300 4.05 -25.28 -11.69
C THR A 300 4.46 -26.66 -11.18
N PRO A 301 5.29 -27.41 -11.95
CA PRO A 301 5.63 -28.80 -11.58
C PRO A 301 6.36 -28.93 -10.25
N PHE A 302 7.15 -27.94 -9.82
CA PHE A 302 7.79 -27.95 -8.52
C PHE A 302 6.78 -27.72 -7.39
N LEU A 303 5.94 -26.70 -7.52
CA LEU A 303 4.88 -26.42 -6.53
C LEU A 303 3.93 -27.62 -6.39
N ASP A 304 3.59 -28.29 -7.49
CA ASP A 304 2.77 -29.50 -7.49
C ASP A 304 3.43 -30.63 -6.69
N SER A 305 4.75 -30.85 -6.86
CA SER A 305 5.51 -31.84 -6.11
C SER A 305 5.64 -31.48 -4.63
N LEU A 306 5.81 -30.19 -4.31
CA LEU A 306 5.89 -29.72 -2.92
C LEU A 306 4.54 -29.86 -2.22
N ALA A 307 3.45 -29.64 -2.93
CA ALA A 307 2.08 -29.77 -2.42
C ALA A 307 1.77 -31.20 -1.90
N ASP A 308 2.37 -32.24 -2.49
CA ASP A 308 2.23 -33.62 -2.03
C ASP A 308 2.81 -33.85 -0.61
N GLN A 309 3.68 -32.98 -0.16
CA GLN A 309 4.33 -33.03 1.15
C GLN A 309 3.81 -31.93 2.10
N SER A 310 2.79 -31.18 1.69
CA SER A 310 2.29 -29.98 2.34
C SER A 310 0.85 -30.13 2.83
N LEU A 311 0.43 -29.26 3.73
CA LEU A 311 -0.99 -28.99 3.97
C LEU A 311 -1.44 -27.95 2.93
N ILE A 312 -2.31 -28.35 1.99
CA ILE A 312 -2.81 -27.51 0.92
C ILE A 312 -4.29 -27.17 1.13
N PHE A 313 -4.67 -25.92 0.76
CA PHE A 313 -6.05 -25.46 0.79
C PHE A 313 -6.55 -25.28 -0.65
N THR A 314 -7.46 -26.15 -1.09
CA THR A 314 -7.92 -26.17 -2.48
C THR A 314 -8.90 -25.03 -2.80
N ASN A 315 -9.54 -24.44 -1.80
CA ASN A 315 -10.48 -23.33 -1.93
C ASN A 315 -9.94 -22.06 -1.21
N ALA A 316 -8.73 -21.65 -1.61
CA ALA A 316 -8.11 -20.45 -1.07
C ALA A 316 -8.27 -19.25 -2.03
N PHE A 317 -8.51 -18.05 -1.46
CA PHE A 317 -8.81 -16.84 -2.20
C PHE A 317 -7.96 -15.65 -1.75
N ALA A 318 -7.54 -14.83 -2.70
CA ALA A 318 -6.97 -13.51 -2.44
C ALA A 318 -8.07 -12.56 -1.95
N ASN A 319 -7.71 -11.62 -1.06
CA ASN A 319 -8.65 -10.61 -0.57
C ASN A 319 -8.74 -9.37 -1.47
N GLY A 320 -7.94 -9.32 -2.53
CA GLY A 320 -7.94 -8.24 -3.51
C GLY A 320 -7.31 -8.65 -4.83
N ARG A 321 -7.17 -7.70 -5.77
CA ARG A 321 -6.76 -7.98 -7.15
C ARG A 321 -5.48 -7.24 -7.58
N GLN A 322 -4.70 -6.73 -6.65
CA GLN A 322 -3.46 -5.99 -6.91
C GLN A 322 -2.40 -6.37 -5.88
N SER A 323 -1.12 -6.35 -6.29
CA SER A 323 0.01 -6.74 -5.43
C SER A 323 0.06 -5.95 -4.11
N ILE A 324 -0.33 -4.68 -4.15
CA ILE A 324 -0.42 -3.82 -2.97
C ILE A 324 -1.46 -4.30 -1.93
N HIS A 325 -2.48 -5.09 -2.35
CA HIS A 325 -3.48 -5.69 -1.47
C HIS A 325 -2.94 -6.94 -0.76
N GLY A 326 -2.08 -7.72 -1.46
CA GLY A 326 -1.54 -8.98 -0.94
C GLY A 326 -0.70 -8.79 0.31
N MET A 327 0.18 -7.77 0.36
CA MET A 327 1.07 -7.56 1.50
C MET A 327 0.31 -7.30 2.81
N SER A 328 -0.73 -6.43 2.80
CA SER A 328 -1.53 -6.14 4.01
C SER A 328 -2.38 -7.33 4.43
N SER A 329 -2.94 -8.07 3.46
CA SER A 329 -3.77 -9.24 3.72
C SER A 329 -2.96 -10.37 4.35
N VAL A 330 -1.83 -10.75 3.74
CA VAL A 330 -0.99 -11.87 4.18
C VAL A 330 -0.31 -11.58 5.52
N LEU A 331 0.30 -10.39 5.68
CA LEU A 331 1.16 -10.12 6.83
C LEU A 331 0.41 -9.52 8.01
N ALA A 332 -0.67 -8.79 7.79
CA ALA A 332 -1.39 -8.08 8.84
C ALA A 332 -2.86 -8.51 9.00
N GLY A 333 -3.36 -9.43 8.18
CA GLY A 333 -4.77 -9.82 8.21
C GLY A 333 -5.71 -8.64 7.93
N ILE A 334 -5.30 -7.70 7.07
CA ILE A 334 -6.08 -6.51 6.69
C ILE A 334 -6.37 -6.59 5.20
N PRO A 335 -7.59 -6.94 4.80
CA PRO A 335 -7.96 -6.94 3.39
C PRO A 335 -8.07 -5.51 2.87
N SER A 336 -7.84 -5.33 1.58
CA SER A 336 -8.14 -4.07 0.91
C SER A 336 -9.53 -4.16 0.32
N LEU A 337 -10.38 -3.20 0.67
CA LEU A 337 -11.71 -3.06 0.10
C LEU A 337 -11.65 -2.23 -1.20
N ALA A 338 -12.61 -1.35 -1.45
CA ALA A 338 -12.63 -0.51 -2.66
C ALA A 338 -11.31 0.25 -2.91
N ASP A 339 -10.65 0.71 -1.85
CA ASP A 339 -9.31 1.32 -1.92
C ASP A 339 -8.26 0.42 -1.24
N ALA A 340 -7.04 0.39 -1.79
CA ALA A 340 -5.92 -0.30 -1.17
C ALA A 340 -5.61 0.28 0.22
N PHE A 341 -5.68 -0.54 1.27
CA PHE A 341 -5.38 -0.12 2.64
C PHE A 341 -4.00 0.56 2.75
N THR A 342 -2.97 -0.02 2.14
CA THR A 342 -1.60 0.50 2.16
C THR A 342 -1.45 1.87 1.49
N SER A 343 -2.34 2.23 0.57
CA SER A 343 -2.38 3.54 -0.07
C SER A 343 -3.29 4.54 0.63
N SER A 344 -4.07 4.08 1.61
CA SER A 344 -5.00 4.91 2.37
C SER A 344 -4.27 5.81 3.37
N PRO A 345 -4.89 6.91 3.82
CA PRO A 345 -4.34 7.76 4.87
C PRO A 345 -4.21 7.04 6.22
N TYR A 346 -4.86 5.89 6.36
CA TYR A 346 -4.93 5.12 7.59
C TYR A 346 -3.85 4.03 7.70
N SER A 347 -3.04 3.83 6.65
CA SER A 347 -1.94 2.86 6.69
C SER A 347 -0.81 3.25 7.67
N ASN A 348 -0.64 4.55 7.92
CA ASN A 348 0.37 5.07 8.85
C ASN A 348 -0.15 5.07 10.30
N GLN A 349 -0.31 3.89 10.89
CA GLN A 349 -0.70 3.68 12.28
C GLN A 349 0.00 2.45 12.84
N LYS A 350 -0.07 2.25 14.17
CA LYS A 350 0.39 1.01 14.78
C LYS A 350 -0.50 -0.15 14.33
N ILE A 351 0.11 -1.21 13.80
CA ILE A 351 -0.58 -2.37 13.24
C ILE A 351 -0.04 -3.64 13.91
N GLN A 352 -0.93 -4.42 14.50
CA GLN A 352 -0.58 -5.77 14.92
C GLN A 352 -0.59 -6.69 13.68
N SER A 353 0.47 -7.46 13.52
CA SER A 353 0.73 -8.31 12.35
C SER A 353 1.57 -9.51 12.74
N ILE A 354 1.77 -10.47 11.83
CA ILE A 354 2.71 -11.57 12.09
C ILE A 354 4.13 -11.04 12.33
N VAL A 355 4.51 -9.92 11.71
CA VAL A 355 5.82 -9.27 11.89
C VAL A 355 5.96 -8.77 13.34
N SER A 356 4.96 -8.02 13.84
CA SER A 356 5.00 -7.51 15.21
C SER A 356 4.91 -8.61 16.26
N VAL A 357 4.13 -9.68 15.99
CA VAL A 357 4.06 -10.89 16.82
C VAL A 357 5.43 -11.59 16.89
N CYS A 358 6.07 -11.79 15.75
CA CYS A 358 7.42 -12.37 15.69
C CYS A 358 8.44 -11.49 16.42
N ASN A 359 8.39 -10.17 16.29
CA ASN A 359 9.26 -9.25 17.02
C ASN A 359 9.06 -9.35 18.53
N ASP A 360 7.80 -9.45 19.01
CA ASP A 360 7.46 -9.64 20.43
C ASP A 360 8.00 -10.97 20.98
N MET A 361 8.10 -11.99 20.13
CA MET A 361 8.68 -13.29 20.45
C MET A 361 10.21 -13.37 20.29
N GLY A 362 10.86 -12.28 19.87
CA GLY A 362 12.32 -12.18 19.72
C GLY A 362 12.88 -12.68 18.39
N TYR A 363 12.04 -12.85 17.36
CA TYR A 363 12.50 -13.23 16.03
C TYR A 363 13.32 -12.12 15.35
N ASP A 364 14.23 -12.53 14.47
CA ASP A 364 14.85 -11.65 13.48
C ASP A 364 13.92 -11.58 12.25
N THR A 365 13.45 -10.37 11.90
CA THR A 365 12.40 -10.20 10.87
C THR A 365 12.95 -9.49 9.64
N SER A 366 12.68 -10.03 8.43
CA SER A 366 13.19 -9.48 7.17
C SER A 366 12.20 -9.60 6.02
N PHE A 367 12.26 -8.61 5.12
CA PHE A 367 11.45 -8.59 3.89
C PHE A 367 12.36 -8.48 2.67
N TYR A 368 12.10 -9.30 1.66
CA TYR A 368 12.86 -9.38 0.41
C TYR A 368 11.96 -9.12 -0.79
N HIS A 369 12.36 -8.21 -1.67
CA HIS A 369 11.68 -7.93 -2.93
C HIS A 369 12.65 -7.34 -3.93
N GLY A 370 12.94 -8.04 -5.04
CA GLY A 370 13.99 -7.69 -6.00
C GLY A 370 13.84 -6.36 -6.76
N ALA A 371 12.74 -5.65 -6.58
CA ALA A 371 12.51 -4.34 -7.18
C ALA A 371 13.34 -3.22 -6.52
N PRO A 372 13.46 -2.04 -7.17
CA PRO A 372 14.03 -0.85 -6.53
C PRO A 372 13.36 -0.56 -5.19
N ASN A 373 14.18 -0.26 -4.18
CA ASN A 373 13.71 -0.04 -2.82
C ASN A 373 12.56 0.99 -2.78
N GLY A 374 11.48 0.62 -2.10
CA GLY A 374 10.27 1.41 -2.03
C GLY A 374 9.29 1.24 -3.19
N SER A 375 9.57 0.37 -4.17
CA SER A 375 8.58 0.00 -5.18
C SER A 375 7.28 -0.46 -4.53
N MET A 376 6.14 -0.10 -5.11
CA MET A 376 4.79 -0.38 -4.60
C MET A 376 4.52 0.02 -3.13
N GLY A 377 5.42 0.82 -2.50
CA GLY A 377 5.34 1.20 -1.09
C GLY A 377 5.68 0.09 -0.10
N PHE A 378 6.21 -1.03 -0.56
CA PHE A 378 6.48 -2.21 0.28
C PHE A 378 7.49 -1.92 1.38
N GLN A 379 8.55 -1.17 1.10
CA GLN A 379 9.51 -0.79 2.13
C GLN A 379 8.87 0.09 3.21
N GLY A 380 8.10 1.10 2.80
CA GLY A 380 7.42 1.98 3.77
C GLY A 380 6.40 1.22 4.61
N PHE A 381 5.59 0.35 4.00
CA PHE A 381 4.64 -0.47 4.74
C PHE A 381 5.33 -1.55 5.60
N GLY A 382 6.41 -2.14 5.11
CA GLY A 382 7.24 -3.08 5.87
C GLY A 382 7.80 -2.44 7.15
N ASN A 383 8.26 -1.18 7.08
CA ASN A 383 8.71 -0.42 8.24
C ASN A 383 7.56 -0.16 9.23
N ILE A 384 6.34 0.13 8.75
CA ILE A 384 5.14 0.27 9.61
C ILE A 384 4.83 -1.05 10.34
N LEU A 385 4.94 -2.19 9.65
CA LEU A 385 4.75 -3.51 10.27
C LEU A 385 5.88 -3.89 11.25
N GLY A 386 7.04 -3.23 11.17
CA GLY A 386 8.16 -3.42 12.06
C GLY A 386 9.19 -4.46 11.59
N PHE A 387 9.33 -4.72 10.28
CA PHE A 387 10.47 -5.49 9.78
C PHE A 387 11.79 -4.83 10.18
N LYS A 388 12.71 -5.62 10.72
CA LYS A 388 14.06 -5.15 11.12
C LYS A 388 14.97 -4.91 9.92
N HIS A 389 14.75 -5.68 8.84
CA HIS A 389 15.59 -5.65 7.64
C HIS A 389 14.72 -5.63 6.39
N TYR A 390 15.12 -4.81 5.41
CA TYR A 390 14.56 -4.80 4.06
C TYR A 390 15.67 -5.01 3.05
N PHE A 391 15.47 -5.94 2.11
CA PHE A 391 16.42 -6.28 1.07
C PHE A 391 15.76 -6.15 -0.29
N GLY A 392 16.15 -5.11 -1.02
CA GLY A 392 15.69 -4.84 -2.38
C GLY A 392 16.81 -4.92 -3.40
N LYS A 393 16.61 -4.26 -4.53
CA LYS A 393 17.62 -4.13 -5.59
C LYS A 393 18.92 -3.48 -5.07
N THR A 394 18.80 -2.52 -4.14
CA THR A 394 19.95 -1.80 -3.57
C THR A 394 20.87 -2.75 -2.81
N GLU A 395 20.34 -3.60 -1.94
CA GLU A 395 21.10 -4.55 -1.12
C GLU A 395 21.59 -5.74 -1.95
N TYR A 396 20.87 -6.10 -3.02
CA TYR A 396 21.33 -7.11 -3.99
C TYR A 396 22.60 -6.65 -4.73
N ASN A 397 22.64 -5.38 -5.12
CA ASN A 397 23.80 -4.66 -5.67
C ASN A 397 24.46 -5.32 -6.88
N ASN A 398 23.65 -5.91 -7.80
CA ASN A 398 24.14 -6.44 -9.08
C ASN A 398 23.10 -6.19 -10.18
N ASP A 399 23.30 -5.14 -10.97
CA ASP A 399 22.39 -4.74 -12.05
C ASP A 399 22.39 -5.68 -13.27
N LYS A 400 23.32 -6.63 -13.36
CA LYS A 400 23.34 -7.61 -14.46
C LYS A 400 22.12 -8.54 -14.41
N ASP A 401 21.58 -8.78 -13.22
CA ASP A 401 20.43 -9.64 -12.99
C ASP A 401 19.09 -8.87 -12.98
N PHE A 402 19.12 -7.55 -13.28
CA PHE A 402 17.92 -6.71 -13.36
C PHE A 402 17.24 -6.88 -14.72
N ASP A 403 15.91 -7.06 -14.71
CA ASP A 403 15.09 -7.27 -15.92
C ASP A 403 14.97 -6.02 -16.83
N GLY A 404 15.50 -4.89 -16.36
CA GLY A 404 15.46 -3.60 -17.05
C GLY A 404 14.18 -2.78 -16.79
N ILE A 405 13.18 -3.34 -16.12
CA ILE A 405 11.86 -2.71 -15.91
C ILE A 405 11.46 -2.71 -14.44
N TRP A 406 11.31 -3.88 -13.82
CA TRP A 406 10.68 -4.05 -12.52
C TRP A 406 11.66 -4.47 -11.42
N ALA A 407 12.38 -5.58 -11.61
CA ALA A 407 13.10 -6.21 -10.51
C ALA A 407 14.33 -7.02 -10.98
N ILE A 408 15.13 -7.45 -10.02
CA ILE A 408 16.08 -8.55 -10.20
C ILE A 408 15.27 -9.82 -10.52
N TRP A 409 15.71 -10.60 -11.50
CA TRP A 409 15.08 -11.87 -11.87
C TRP A 409 14.93 -12.80 -10.66
N ASP A 410 13.81 -13.53 -10.59
CA ASP A 410 13.48 -14.35 -9.41
C ASP A 410 14.55 -15.40 -9.10
N GLU A 411 15.13 -16.11 -10.07
CA GLU A 411 16.12 -17.15 -9.76
C GLU A 411 17.34 -16.60 -9.03
N PRO A 412 18.10 -15.62 -9.54
CA PRO A 412 19.25 -15.07 -8.83
C PRO A 412 18.83 -14.40 -7.51
N PHE A 413 17.66 -13.75 -7.45
CA PHE A 413 17.18 -13.14 -6.23
C PHE A 413 16.78 -14.17 -5.16
N PHE A 414 16.17 -15.29 -5.54
CA PHE A 414 15.83 -16.38 -4.62
C PHE A 414 17.10 -17.09 -4.10
N GLN A 415 18.16 -17.18 -4.90
CA GLN A 415 19.45 -17.67 -4.45
C GLN A 415 20.12 -16.70 -3.46
N TYR A 416 20.02 -15.40 -3.71
CA TYR A 416 20.44 -14.37 -2.76
C TYR A 416 19.68 -14.50 -1.43
N TYR A 417 18.36 -14.66 -1.51
CA TYR A 417 17.48 -14.87 -0.37
C TYR A 417 17.90 -16.09 0.45
N ALA A 418 18.03 -17.26 -0.16
CA ALA A 418 18.42 -18.52 0.50
C ALA A 418 19.75 -18.42 1.27
N LYS A 419 20.71 -17.62 0.75
CA LYS A 419 22.04 -17.42 1.36
C LYS A 419 22.04 -16.41 2.49
N ASN A 420 21.05 -15.51 2.55
CA ASN A 420 21.07 -14.38 3.49
C ASN A 420 20.14 -14.57 4.69
N ILE A 421 19.08 -15.36 4.58
CA ILE A 421 18.20 -15.67 5.72
C ILE A 421 18.85 -16.67 6.68
N GLY A 422 18.36 -16.73 7.92
CA GLY A 422 18.76 -17.73 8.91
C GLY A 422 20.09 -17.47 9.62
N LYS A 423 20.72 -16.31 9.43
CA LYS A 423 21.94 -15.91 10.17
C LYS A 423 21.70 -15.77 11.66
N LYS A 424 20.49 -15.42 12.04
CA LYS A 424 19.98 -15.40 13.42
C LYS A 424 18.71 -16.22 13.49
N GLN A 425 18.53 -17.01 14.54
CA GLN A 425 17.35 -17.82 14.75
C GLN A 425 16.79 -17.58 16.16
N PRO A 426 15.46 -17.62 16.36
CA PRO A 426 14.46 -17.83 15.32
C PRO A 426 14.34 -16.61 14.40
N PHE A 427 13.97 -16.82 13.15
CA PHE A 427 13.72 -15.76 12.18
C PHE A 427 12.36 -15.92 11.50
N MET A 428 11.82 -14.79 11.06
CA MET A 428 10.67 -14.71 10.16
C MET A 428 11.05 -13.87 8.95
N SER A 429 10.93 -14.46 7.76
CA SER A 429 11.32 -13.80 6.53
C SER A 429 10.25 -13.92 5.46
N THR A 430 9.98 -12.82 4.76
CA THR A 430 9.02 -12.80 3.64
C THR A 430 9.76 -12.47 2.35
N LEU A 431 9.50 -13.24 1.31
CA LEU A 431 9.92 -12.94 -0.05
C LEU A 431 8.69 -12.65 -0.91
N PHE A 432 8.73 -11.55 -1.66
CA PHE A 432 7.75 -11.21 -2.67
C PHE A 432 8.41 -11.32 -4.06
N SER A 433 7.90 -12.23 -4.93
CA SER A 433 8.44 -12.45 -6.26
C SER A 433 8.08 -11.31 -7.23
N ALA A 434 8.67 -11.29 -8.43
CA ALA A 434 8.42 -10.20 -9.37
C ALA A 434 8.43 -10.62 -10.85
N SER A 435 9.04 -11.74 -11.23
CA SER A 435 9.30 -12.07 -12.65
C SER A 435 8.05 -12.41 -13.45
N SER A 436 6.94 -12.72 -12.81
CA SER A 436 5.64 -12.98 -13.47
C SER A 436 4.82 -11.73 -13.76
N HIS A 437 5.38 -10.55 -13.54
CA HIS A 437 4.77 -9.26 -13.88
C HIS A 437 4.80 -8.95 -15.38
N ASP A 438 3.83 -8.15 -15.88
CA ASP A 438 3.88 -7.58 -17.24
C ASP A 438 5.22 -6.85 -17.48
N PRO A 439 5.90 -7.00 -18.63
CA PRO A 439 5.47 -7.56 -19.92
C PRO A 439 5.74 -9.07 -20.13
N PHE A 440 5.70 -9.87 -19.07
CA PHE A 440 5.76 -11.33 -19.11
C PHE A 440 7.01 -11.90 -19.79
N LYS A 441 8.16 -11.32 -19.46
CA LYS A 441 9.47 -11.75 -19.98
C LYS A 441 10.17 -12.71 -19.01
N VAL A 442 11.11 -13.46 -19.54
CA VAL A 442 12.07 -14.27 -18.76
C VAL A 442 13.50 -13.94 -19.22
N PRO A 443 14.53 -14.24 -18.41
CA PRO A 443 15.92 -14.06 -18.84
C PRO A 443 16.19 -14.75 -20.18
N GLU A 444 17.06 -14.19 -20.99
CA GLU A 444 17.41 -14.71 -22.33
C GLU A 444 17.80 -16.19 -22.31
N ALA A 445 18.55 -16.60 -21.28
CA ALA A 445 18.94 -18.01 -21.07
C ALA A 445 17.75 -18.97 -20.87
N TYR A 446 16.54 -18.46 -20.63
CA TYR A 446 15.34 -19.25 -20.35
C TYR A 446 14.24 -19.11 -21.43
N GLN A 447 14.39 -18.26 -22.43
CA GLN A 447 13.37 -18.00 -23.45
C GLN A 447 12.85 -19.25 -24.16
N ASN A 448 13.70 -20.28 -24.34
CA ASN A 448 13.33 -21.54 -25.02
C ASN A 448 13.31 -22.75 -24.09
N LYS A 449 13.43 -22.56 -22.76
CA LYS A 449 13.46 -23.69 -21.81
C LYS A 449 12.08 -24.14 -21.34
N PHE A 450 11.11 -23.22 -21.40
CA PHE A 450 9.75 -23.47 -20.95
C PHE A 450 8.80 -23.61 -22.13
N LYS A 451 7.79 -24.47 -21.97
CA LYS A 451 6.78 -24.64 -23.02
C LYS A 451 5.90 -23.40 -23.10
N PRO A 452 5.69 -22.83 -24.28
CA PRO A 452 4.73 -21.77 -24.43
C PRO A 452 3.32 -22.27 -24.06
N GLY A 453 2.60 -21.49 -23.29
CA GLY A 453 1.20 -21.77 -22.96
C GLY A 453 0.27 -20.95 -23.85
N THR A 454 -1.03 -20.98 -23.52
CA THR A 454 -2.07 -20.21 -24.20
C THR A 454 -2.05 -18.72 -23.81
N LEU A 455 -1.45 -18.38 -22.66
CA LEU A 455 -1.32 -17.01 -22.15
C LEU A 455 0.16 -16.61 -22.04
N GLN A 456 0.44 -15.32 -22.16
CA GLN A 456 1.78 -14.79 -22.05
C GLN A 456 2.42 -15.04 -20.68
N ILE A 457 1.62 -15.03 -19.62
CA ILE A 457 2.07 -15.22 -18.23
C ILE A 457 2.57 -16.67 -17.96
N HIS A 458 2.19 -17.67 -18.76
CA HIS A 458 2.52 -19.06 -18.49
C HIS A 458 4.03 -19.35 -18.48
N VAL A 459 4.80 -18.66 -19.31
CA VAL A 459 6.26 -18.81 -19.35
C VAL A 459 6.93 -18.22 -18.09
N PRO A 460 6.66 -16.96 -17.68
CA PRO A 460 7.14 -16.44 -16.40
C PRO A 460 6.72 -17.25 -15.17
N ILE A 461 5.49 -17.79 -15.14
CA ILE A 461 5.05 -18.68 -14.06
C ILE A 461 5.97 -19.91 -13.95
N GLN A 462 6.28 -20.58 -15.07
CA GLN A 462 7.20 -21.71 -15.09
C GLN A 462 8.62 -21.32 -14.65
N TYR A 463 9.08 -20.12 -15.04
CA TYR A 463 10.36 -19.60 -14.61
C TYR A 463 10.40 -19.35 -13.09
N THR A 464 9.38 -18.74 -12.52
CA THR A 464 9.30 -18.48 -11.09
C THR A 464 9.16 -19.80 -10.29
N ASP A 465 8.41 -20.78 -10.79
CA ASP A 465 8.35 -22.13 -10.21
C ASP A 465 9.73 -22.81 -10.22
N HIS A 466 10.48 -22.67 -11.33
CA HIS A 466 11.87 -23.14 -11.42
C HIS A 466 12.78 -22.41 -10.41
N ALA A 467 12.65 -21.10 -10.26
CA ALA A 467 13.40 -20.32 -9.27
C ALA A 467 13.11 -20.78 -7.84
N MET A 468 11.86 -21.10 -7.54
CA MET A 468 11.45 -21.68 -6.26
C MET A 468 12.07 -23.07 -6.03
N LYS A 469 12.08 -23.94 -7.04
CA LYS A 469 12.79 -25.22 -6.97
C LYS A 469 14.26 -25.01 -6.58
N LYS A 470 14.95 -24.08 -7.25
CA LYS A 470 16.35 -23.76 -6.97
C LYS A 470 16.57 -23.21 -5.56
N PHE A 471 15.63 -22.41 -5.07
CA PHE A 471 15.65 -21.97 -3.67
C PHE A 471 15.61 -23.16 -2.71
N PHE A 472 14.68 -24.09 -2.86
CA PHE A 472 14.54 -25.25 -1.98
C PHE A 472 15.74 -26.20 -2.06
N GLU A 473 16.34 -26.38 -3.25
CA GLU A 473 17.60 -27.13 -3.42
C GLU A 473 18.76 -26.53 -2.61
N THR A 474 18.79 -25.19 -2.47
CA THR A 474 19.81 -24.49 -1.67
C THR A 474 19.44 -24.46 -0.20
N ALA A 475 18.19 -24.17 0.12
CA ALA A 475 17.66 -24.07 1.47
C ALA A 475 17.75 -25.40 2.23
N SER A 476 17.49 -26.53 1.58
CA SER A 476 17.56 -27.87 2.20
C SER A 476 18.94 -28.22 2.77
N LYS A 477 19.99 -27.53 2.32
CA LYS A 477 21.36 -27.70 2.81
C LYS A 477 21.71 -26.81 4.01
N GLN A 478 20.80 -25.91 4.38
CA GLN A 478 21.02 -24.96 5.47
C GLN A 478 20.59 -25.56 6.82
N SER A 479 21.29 -25.18 7.87
CA SER A 479 21.03 -25.66 9.25
C SER A 479 19.64 -25.27 9.77
N TRP A 480 19.08 -24.16 9.29
CA TRP A 480 17.77 -23.66 9.70
C TRP A 480 16.59 -24.39 9.04
N TYR A 481 16.83 -25.13 7.95
CA TYR A 481 15.77 -25.69 7.10
C TYR A 481 14.81 -26.63 7.86
N GLN A 482 15.37 -27.55 8.66
CA GLN A 482 14.60 -28.58 9.38
C GLN A 482 13.63 -27.99 10.42
N ASN A 483 13.93 -26.82 10.99
CA ASN A 483 13.07 -26.16 11.97
C ASN A 483 12.34 -24.94 11.33
N THR A 484 11.84 -25.09 10.10
CA THR A 484 11.21 -24.00 9.38
C THR A 484 9.82 -24.39 8.88
N ILE A 485 8.87 -23.47 9.07
CA ILE A 485 7.54 -23.50 8.44
C ILE A 485 7.58 -22.58 7.21
N PHE A 486 7.28 -23.14 6.06
CA PHE A 486 7.16 -22.41 4.80
C PHE A 486 5.69 -22.19 4.47
N VAL A 487 5.33 -20.97 4.09
CA VAL A 487 4.03 -20.62 3.54
C VAL A 487 4.22 -20.16 2.11
N ILE A 488 3.48 -20.73 1.18
CA ILE A 488 3.47 -20.30 -0.21
C ILE A 488 2.05 -19.92 -0.58
N THR A 489 1.89 -18.68 -1.03
CA THR A 489 0.63 -18.14 -1.51
C THR A 489 0.90 -17.15 -2.64
N ALA A 490 -0.15 -16.65 -3.30
CA ALA A 490 -0.04 -15.55 -4.25
C ALA A 490 -0.57 -14.24 -3.66
N ASP A 491 -0.21 -13.13 -4.26
CA ASP A 491 -0.78 -11.83 -3.96
C ASP A 491 -2.18 -11.65 -4.58
N HIS A 492 -2.34 -12.06 -5.84
CA HIS A 492 -3.61 -12.07 -6.59
C HIS A 492 -3.51 -12.98 -7.82
N THR A 493 -4.59 -13.12 -8.56
CA THR A 493 -4.65 -13.73 -9.89
C THR A 493 -4.36 -12.68 -10.98
N ASN A 494 -4.07 -13.14 -12.21
CA ASN A 494 -3.82 -12.23 -13.35
C ASN A 494 -4.62 -12.67 -14.60
N GLN A 495 -3.93 -13.13 -15.65
CA GLN A 495 -4.55 -13.62 -16.87
C GLN A 495 -5.29 -14.94 -16.62
N ILE A 496 -6.44 -15.12 -17.28
CA ILE A 496 -7.31 -16.29 -17.08
C ILE A 496 -7.50 -17.00 -18.40
N ASN A 497 -7.28 -18.31 -18.41
CA ASN A 497 -7.44 -19.18 -19.56
C ASN A 497 -8.70 -20.05 -19.49
N TYR A 498 -8.92 -20.71 -18.35
CA TYR A 498 -10.02 -21.67 -18.22
C TYR A 498 -11.33 -21.00 -17.79
N GLN A 499 -12.45 -21.44 -18.40
CA GLN A 499 -13.79 -20.91 -18.12
C GLN A 499 -14.15 -20.95 -16.63
N GLU A 500 -13.65 -21.95 -15.90
CA GLU A 500 -13.87 -22.09 -14.46
C GLU A 500 -13.38 -20.85 -13.68
N TYR A 501 -12.26 -20.28 -14.10
CA TYR A 501 -11.64 -19.13 -13.44
C TYR A 501 -12.19 -17.76 -13.90
N HIS A 502 -13.08 -17.75 -14.91
CA HIS A 502 -13.88 -16.56 -15.24
C HIS A 502 -15.08 -16.35 -14.31
N LYS A 503 -15.45 -17.36 -13.50
CA LYS A 503 -16.49 -17.21 -12.48
C LYS A 503 -16.10 -16.13 -11.46
N ALA A 504 -17.10 -15.37 -10.98
CA ALA A 504 -16.89 -14.18 -10.18
C ALA A 504 -16.00 -14.39 -8.95
N MET A 505 -16.23 -15.49 -8.20
CA MET A 505 -15.42 -15.84 -7.03
C MET A 505 -14.07 -16.43 -7.42
N ASN A 506 -14.01 -17.29 -8.43
CA ASN A 506 -12.78 -17.99 -8.82
C ASN A 506 -11.70 -17.06 -9.42
N ARG A 507 -12.10 -15.85 -9.82
CA ARG A 507 -11.14 -14.79 -10.21
C ARG A 507 -10.21 -14.34 -9.08
N PHE A 508 -10.50 -14.76 -7.85
CA PHE A 508 -9.66 -14.52 -6.68
C PHE A 508 -8.93 -15.79 -6.20
N ALA A 509 -9.14 -16.94 -6.86
CA ALA A 509 -8.61 -18.22 -6.43
C ALA A 509 -7.08 -18.28 -6.59
N ILE A 510 -6.37 -18.54 -5.48
CA ILE A 510 -4.91 -18.60 -5.39
C ILE A 510 -4.45 -19.92 -4.75
N PRO A 511 -3.20 -20.37 -4.97
CA PRO A 511 -2.62 -21.41 -4.17
C PRO A 511 -2.39 -20.95 -2.73
N LEU A 512 -2.59 -21.86 -1.78
CA LEU A 512 -2.19 -21.68 -0.40
C LEU A 512 -1.73 -23.01 0.15
N LEU A 513 -0.49 -23.06 0.60
CA LEU A 513 0.05 -24.24 1.28
C LEU A 513 0.94 -23.85 2.46
N PHE A 514 1.00 -24.77 3.42
CA PHE A 514 1.93 -24.76 4.55
C PHE A 514 2.78 -26.03 4.47
N PHE A 515 4.09 -25.85 4.44
CA PHE A 515 5.06 -26.94 4.36
C PHE A 515 6.05 -26.86 5.52
N SER A 516 6.43 -27.99 6.07
CA SER A 516 7.62 -28.09 6.91
C SER A 516 8.29 -29.43 6.67
N PRO A 517 9.63 -29.49 6.55
CA PRO A 517 10.35 -30.79 6.55
C PRO A 517 10.23 -31.48 7.90
N ASN A 518 9.91 -30.77 8.98
CA ASN A 518 9.70 -31.34 10.30
C ASN A 518 8.26 -31.82 10.46
N THR A 519 8.09 -33.13 10.51
CA THR A 519 6.77 -33.78 10.63
C THR A 519 6.03 -33.49 11.93
N LYS A 520 6.70 -32.96 12.95
CA LYS A 520 6.07 -32.57 14.24
C LYS A 520 5.00 -31.48 14.08
N TYR A 521 5.12 -30.62 13.04
CA TYR A 521 4.12 -29.58 12.79
C TYR A 521 2.83 -30.13 12.15
N ASN A 522 2.79 -31.39 11.72
CA ASN A 522 1.63 -32.04 11.08
C ASN A 522 1.03 -31.23 9.91
N LEU A 523 1.89 -30.63 9.07
CA LEU A 523 1.51 -29.82 7.93
C LEU A 523 1.48 -30.66 6.65
N LYS A 524 0.58 -31.64 6.59
CA LYS A 524 0.38 -32.51 5.43
C LYS A 524 -1.09 -32.87 5.25
N GLY A 525 -1.55 -32.83 4.01
CA GLY A 525 -2.92 -33.22 3.65
C GLY A 525 -3.59 -32.22 2.70
N VAL A 526 -4.81 -32.52 2.34
CA VAL A 526 -5.66 -31.68 1.50
C VAL A 526 -6.84 -31.20 2.33
N ASP A 527 -7.07 -29.90 2.33
CA ASP A 527 -8.19 -29.26 3.01
C ASP A 527 -9.01 -28.49 1.98
N ASP A 528 -10.29 -28.88 1.85
CA ASP A 528 -11.22 -28.26 0.91
C ASP A 528 -12.06 -27.12 1.54
N ARG A 529 -11.80 -26.76 2.80
CA ARG A 529 -12.46 -25.62 3.44
C ARG A 529 -12.06 -24.33 2.73
N PHE A 530 -12.96 -23.35 2.74
CA PHE A 530 -12.65 -21.99 2.29
C PHE A 530 -11.53 -21.40 3.16
N ALA A 531 -10.52 -20.84 2.51
CA ALA A 531 -9.41 -20.13 3.13
C ALA A 531 -9.15 -18.81 2.39
N GLN A 532 -8.45 -17.89 3.01
CA GLN A 532 -8.14 -16.59 2.45
C GLN A 532 -6.80 -16.06 2.96
N GLN A 533 -6.22 -15.06 2.31
CA GLN A 533 -4.92 -14.51 2.70
C GLN A 533 -4.90 -14.01 4.15
N ILE A 534 -5.98 -13.39 4.64
CA ILE A 534 -6.03 -12.89 6.02
C ILE A 534 -6.04 -13.99 7.09
N ASP A 535 -6.21 -15.26 6.71
CA ASP A 535 -6.08 -16.41 7.59
C ASP A 535 -4.63 -16.79 7.87
N ILE A 536 -3.68 -16.35 7.02
CA ILE A 536 -2.26 -16.71 7.15
C ILE A 536 -1.66 -16.17 8.44
N TYR A 537 -1.94 -14.91 8.78
CA TYR A 537 -1.44 -14.29 9.99
C TYR A 537 -1.87 -15.03 11.26
N PRO A 538 -3.17 -15.26 11.55
CA PRO A 538 -3.56 -16.01 12.74
C PRO A 538 -3.11 -17.47 12.72
N THR A 539 -3.03 -18.11 11.55
CA THR A 539 -2.48 -19.48 11.42
C THR A 539 -1.02 -19.54 11.84
N LEU A 540 -0.20 -18.59 11.41
CA LEU A 540 1.19 -18.52 11.80
C LEU A 540 1.36 -18.17 13.27
N ALA A 541 0.56 -17.24 13.81
CA ALA A 541 0.57 -16.92 15.23
C ALA A 541 0.25 -18.13 16.12
N ASP A 542 -0.70 -18.97 15.70
CA ASP A 542 -1.00 -20.26 16.34
C ASP A 542 0.18 -21.23 16.20
N LEU A 543 0.69 -21.46 14.99
CA LEU A 543 1.80 -22.42 14.73
C LEU A 543 3.09 -22.09 15.47
N ILE A 544 3.40 -20.83 15.72
CA ILE A 544 4.61 -20.43 16.45
C ILE A 544 4.40 -20.36 17.98
N GLY A 545 3.16 -20.65 18.45
CA GLY A 545 2.84 -20.69 19.88
C GLY A 545 2.71 -19.29 20.51
N TYR A 546 2.15 -18.32 19.81
CA TYR A 546 1.89 -17.00 20.38
C TYR A 546 0.64 -17.04 21.27
N ASN A 547 0.84 -16.90 22.56
CA ASN A 547 -0.18 -17.08 23.61
C ASN A 547 -0.82 -15.76 24.11
N LYS A 548 -0.72 -14.67 23.35
CA LYS A 548 -1.40 -13.41 23.64
C LYS A 548 -2.51 -13.17 22.63
N LYS A 549 -3.47 -12.30 22.98
CA LYS A 549 -4.53 -11.90 22.06
C LYS A 549 -3.97 -11.23 20.82
N ILE A 550 -4.48 -11.63 19.67
CA ILE A 550 -4.21 -10.98 18.38
C ILE A 550 -5.50 -10.39 17.80
N ARG A 551 -5.36 -9.27 17.10
CA ARG A 551 -6.42 -8.70 16.30
C ARG A 551 -6.38 -9.35 14.90
N SER A 552 -7.44 -10.04 14.50
CA SER A 552 -7.58 -10.62 13.16
C SER A 552 -9.04 -10.79 12.77
N TRP A 553 -9.36 -10.47 11.50
CA TRP A 553 -10.63 -10.87 10.88
C TRP A 553 -10.56 -12.27 10.25
N GLY A 554 -9.36 -12.82 10.07
CA GLY A 554 -9.13 -14.21 9.70
C GLY A 554 -9.13 -15.14 10.91
N ARG A 555 -8.94 -16.42 10.65
CA ARG A 555 -8.86 -17.51 11.67
C ARG A 555 -7.62 -18.36 11.46
N SER A 556 -7.24 -19.14 12.49
CA SER A 556 -6.24 -20.20 12.31
C SER A 556 -6.82 -21.36 11.50
N LEU A 557 -6.17 -21.72 10.42
CA LEU A 557 -6.54 -22.87 9.57
C LEU A 557 -6.12 -24.22 10.16
N VAL A 558 -5.29 -24.21 11.21
CA VAL A 558 -4.75 -25.39 11.88
C VAL A 558 -5.23 -25.53 13.32
N SER A 559 -6.09 -24.63 13.78
CA SER A 559 -6.72 -24.72 15.10
C SER A 559 -7.79 -25.80 15.12
N ASP A 560 -7.87 -26.57 16.22
CA ASP A 560 -8.96 -27.52 16.47
C ASP A 560 -10.29 -26.83 16.79
N LYS A 561 -10.28 -25.49 17.02
CA LYS A 561 -11.48 -24.69 17.28
C LYS A 561 -12.23 -24.51 15.96
N ASN A 562 -13.49 -24.95 15.93
CA ASN A 562 -14.37 -24.69 14.80
C ASN A 562 -14.82 -23.20 14.85
N GLU A 563 -13.99 -22.32 14.30
CA GLU A 563 -14.28 -20.88 14.27
C GLU A 563 -15.17 -20.52 13.07
N ASP A 564 -16.24 -19.78 13.35
CA ASP A 564 -16.98 -19.09 12.30
C ASP A 564 -16.04 -18.18 11.51
N PHE A 565 -16.23 -18.09 10.20
CA PHE A 565 -15.41 -17.25 9.35
C PHE A 565 -16.27 -16.41 8.41
N ILE A 566 -15.70 -15.28 8.02
CA ILE A 566 -16.20 -14.43 6.95
C ILE A 566 -15.07 -14.29 5.94
N LEU A 567 -15.25 -14.89 4.75
CA LEU A 567 -14.33 -14.68 3.64
C LEU A 567 -14.72 -13.40 2.92
N VAL A 568 -13.75 -12.55 2.62
CA VAL A 568 -13.98 -11.24 2.02
C VAL A 568 -13.09 -11.04 0.79
N ASN A 569 -13.71 -10.76 -0.35
CA ASN A 569 -13.04 -10.33 -1.57
C ASN A 569 -13.60 -8.97 -2.00
N SER A 570 -12.78 -8.15 -2.64
CA SER A 570 -13.23 -6.89 -3.21
C SER A 570 -12.88 -6.80 -4.70
N ASP A 571 -13.85 -6.44 -5.52
CA ASP A 571 -13.64 -6.15 -6.94
C ASP A 571 -13.48 -4.64 -7.24
N SER A 572 -13.29 -3.84 -6.19
CA SER A 572 -13.20 -2.37 -6.20
C SER A 572 -14.54 -1.64 -6.35
N ILE A 573 -15.64 -2.36 -6.56
CA ILE A 573 -16.99 -1.79 -6.67
C ILE A 573 -17.87 -2.37 -5.55
N ASN A 574 -17.79 -3.68 -5.35
CA ASN A 574 -18.57 -4.41 -4.36
C ASN A 574 -17.65 -5.31 -3.54
N GLU A 575 -18.05 -5.53 -2.29
CA GLU A 575 -17.48 -6.54 -1.43
C GLU A 575 -18.26 -7.84 -1.60
N GLN A 576 -17.55 -8.94 -1.78
CA GLN A 576 -18.13 -10.29 -1.88
C GLN A 576 -17.76 -11.02 -0.59
N MET A 577 -18.76 -11.41 0.20
CA MET A 577 -18.53 -12.07 1.48
C MET A 577 -19.18 -13.45 1.53
N ILE A 578 -18.42 -14.49 1.90
CA ILE A 578 -18.96 -15.82 2.19
C ILE A 578 -19.20 -15.91 3.68
N ILE A 579 -20.46 -16.12 4.08
CA ILE A 579 -20.91 -16.29 5.46
C ILE A 579 -21.87 -17.48 5.53
N GLY A 580 -21.53 -18.50 6.31
CA GLY A 580 -22.32 -19.73 6.41
C GLY A 580 -22.47 -20.43 5.07
N ASN A 581 -23.69 -20.59 4.59
CA ASN A 581 -24.01 -21.24 3.33
C ASN A 581 -24.26 -20.29 2.16
N TYR A 582 -23.96 -18.99 2.30
CA TYR A 582 -24.31 -18.00 1.29
C TYR A 582 -23.15 -17.05 0.98
N ILE A 583 -23.18 -16.50 -0.25
CA ILE A 583 -22.34 -15.40 -0.72
C ILE A 583 -23.20 -14.14 -0.73
N TYR A 584 -22.72 -13.07 -0.11
CA TYR A 584 -23.39 -11.78 -0.02
C TYR A 584 -22.60 -10.75 -0.83
N ILE A 585 -23.31 -9.99 -1.68
CA ILE A 585 -22.73 -8.87 -2.45
C ILE A 585 -23.14 -7.59 -1.75
N PHE A 586 -22.15 -6.82 -1.32
CA PHE A 586 -22.34 -5.61 -0.54
C PHE A 586 -21.68 -4.41 -1.23
N ASN A 587 -22.39 -3.29 -1.34
CA ASN A 587 -21.95 -2.08 -2.03
C ASN A 587 -21.44 -0.96 -1.09
N GLY A 588 -21.09 -1.30 0.14
CA GLY A 588 -20.68 -0.35 1.17
C GLY A 588 -21.86 0.27 1.96
N LYS A 589 -23.11 -0.03 1.55
CA LYS A 589 -24.33 0.45 2.22
C LYS A 589 -25.34 -0.67 2.43
N ASP A 590 -25.66 -1.39 1.37
CA ASP A 590 -26.70 -2.42 1.39
C ASP A 590 -26.21 -3.70 0.70
N VAL A 591 -26.74 -4.84 1.14
CA VAL A 591 -26.60 -6.12 0.41
C VAL A 591 -27.50 -6.06 -0.82
N THR A 592 -26.90 -6.29 -1.98
CA THR A 592 -27.57 -6.21 -3.29
C THR A 592 -27.81 -7.58 -3.94
N GLY A 593 -27.18 -8.64 -3.41
CA GLY A 593 -27.34 -10.00 -3.89
C GLY A 593 -27.00 -11.03 -2.81
N ILE A 594 -27.67 -12.18 -2.87
CA ILE A 594 -27.40 -13.35 -2.04
C ILE A 594 -27.38 -14.56 -2.96
N TYR A 595 -26.36 -15.39 -2.84
CA TYR A 595 -26.16 -16.58 -3.67
C TYR A 595 -25.81 -17.77 -2.79
N ASP A 596 -26.08 -18.99 -3.25
CA ASP A 596 -25.57 -20.19 -2.60
C ASP A 596 -24.04 -20.21 -2.63
N LYS A 597 -23.37 -20.69 -1.56
CA LYS A 597 -21.90 -20.70 -1.48
C LYS A 597 -21.21 -21.55 -2.56
N THR A 598 -21.95 -22.46 -3.20
CA THR A 598 -21.47 -23.27 -4.32
C THR A 598 -21.65 -22.57 -5.68
N ASP A 599 -22.48 -21.53 -5.76
CA ASP A 599 -22.66 -20.72 -6.97
C ASP A 599 -21.57 -19.67 -7.14
N LEU A 600 -20.33 -20.12 -7.36
CA LEU A 600 -19.16 -19.25 -7.54
C LEU A 600 -19.24 -18.34 -8.76
N ALA A 601 -20.18 -18.57 -9.65
CA ALA A 601 -20.47 -17.72 -10.82
C ALA A 601 -21.43 -16.57 -10.49
N LEU A 602 -22.08 -16.59 -9.33
CA LEU A 602 -23.12 -15.63 -8.92
C LEU A 602 -24.28 -15.57 -9.94
N SER A 603 -24.73 -16.72 -10.41
CA SER A 603 -25.69 -16.85 -11.50
C SER A 603 -27.14 -16.77 -11.03
N LYS A 604 -27.43 -17.27 -9.80
CA LYS A 604 -28.79 -17.34 -9.26
C LYS A 604 -28.94 -16.49 -8.01
N ASN A 605 -29.35 -15.24 -8.16
CA ASN A 605 -29.63 -14.36 -7.04
C ASN A 605 -30.85 -14.82 -6.24
N LEU A 606 -30.64 -15.13 -4.96
CA LEU A 606 -31.66 -15.56 -4.00
C LEU A 606 -32.23 -14.37 -3.19
N PHE A 607 -31.71 -13.17 -3.38
CA PHE A 607 -32.14 -11.98 -2.65
C PHE A 607 -33.57 -11.58 -3.08
N ASN A 608 -34.54 -11.83 -2.22
CA ASN A 608 -35.96 -11.56 -2.44
C ASN A 608 -36.64 -11.16 -1.12
N LYS A 609 -37.95 -10.98 -1.12
CA LYS A 609 -38.75 -10.59 0.05
C LYS A 609 -38.86 -11.69 1.14
N ASN A 610 -38.66 -12.98 0.78
CA ASN A 610 -38.83 -14.13 1.66
C ASN A 610 -37.48 -14.74 2.10
N LEU A 611 -36.64 -13.96 2.75
CA LEU A 611 -35.35 -14.44 3.26
C LEU A 611 -35.54 -15.35 4.47
N ASN A 612 -34.79 -16.47 4.50
CA ASN A 612 -34.70 -17.32 5.66
C ASN A 612 -33.89 -16.68 6.81
N GLN A 613 -33.89 -17.31 7.99
CA GLN A 613 -33.21 -16.76 9.17
C GLN A 613 -31.70 -16.64 8.98
N GLU A 614 -31.03 -17.62 8.35
CA GLU A 614 -29.61 -17.60 8.08
C GLU A 614 -29.24 -16.46 7.12
N GLN A 615 -30.03 -16.24 6.06
CA GLN A 615 -29.82 -15.14 5.12
C GLN A 615 -29.96 -13.77 5.79
N LYS A 616 -30.96 -13.59 6.66
CA LYS A 616 -31.14 -12.34 7.43
C LYS A 616 -29.95 -12.09 8.35
N LEU A 617 -29.52 -13.10 9.12
CA LEU A 617 -28.35 -13.00 9.99
C LEU A 617 -27.08 -12.71 9.20
N GLY A 618 -26.91 -13.32 8.01
CA GLY A 618 -25.76 -13.07 7.14
C GLY A 618 -25.70 -11.63 6.60
N ILE A 619 -26.87 -11.01 6.32
CA ILE A 619 -26.93 -9.57 5.98
C ILE A 619 -26.42 -8.72 7.15
N GLU A 620 -26.85 -9.03 8.38
CA GLU A 620 -26.42 -8.31 9.59
C GLU A 620 -24.92 -8.51 9.83
N LYS A 621 -24.41 -9.75 9.69
CA LYS A 621 -22.97 -10.05 9.81
C LYS A 621 -22.15 -9.35 8.72
N THR A 622 -22.61 -9.24 7.49
CA THR A 622 -21.97 -8.47 6.41
C THR A 622 -21.82 -7.01 6.81
N LYS A 623 -22.88 -6.38 7.29
CA LYS A 623 -22.89 -4.98 7.74
C LYS A 623 -22.02 -4.79 8.97
N ALA A 624 -22.08 -5.72 9.94
CA ALA A 624 -21.26 -5.70 11.15
C ALA A 624 -19.77 -5.79 10.85
N TRP A 625 -19.38 -6.70 9.96
CA TRP A 625 -17.98 -6.86 9.57
C TRP A 625 -17.43 -5.59 8.90
N TYR A 626 -18.19 -5.00 7.98
CA TYR A 626 -17.81 -3.77 7.30
C TYR A 626 -17.72 -2.59 8.28
N GLN A 627 -18.67 -2.48 9.21
CA GLN A 627 -18.65 -1.46 10.27
C GLN A 627 -17.43 -1.60 11.17
N ASP A 628 -17.10 -2.81 11.65
CA ASP A 628 -15.93 -3.07 12.48
C ASP A 628 -14.63 -2.76 11.72
N TYR A 629 -14.55 -3.15 10.42
CA TYR A 629 -13.43 -2.81 9.58
C TYR A 629 -13.22 -1.28 9.48
N MET A 630 -14.26 -0.55 9.14
CA MET A 630 -14.19 0.91 9.00
C MET A 630 -13.86 1.60 10.32
N ASP A 631 -14.49 1.19 11.43
CA ASP A 631 -14.19 1.74 12.74
C ASP A 631 -12.71 1.52 13.13
N ARG A 632 -12.21 0.29 12.99
CA ARG A 632 -10.83 -0.02 13.39
C ARG A 632 -9.79 0.67 12.51
N VAL A 633 -10.03 0.75 11.21
CA VAL A 633 -9.12 1.42 10.30
C VAL A 633 -9.08 2.93 10.57
N ILE A 634 -10.25 3.57 10.67
CA ILE A 634 -10.37 5.02 10.81
C ILE A 634 -9.93 5.48 12.21
N ASN A 635 -10.35 4.78 13.26
CA ASN A 635 -10.09 5.11 14.65
C ASN A 635 -8.80 4.47 15.20
N ARG A 636 -7.92 3.98 14.31
CA ARG A 636 -6.57 3.49 14.64
C ARG A 636 -6.55 2.35 15.66
N LYS A 637 -7.52 1.43 15.56
CA LYS A 637 -7.68 0.26 16.44
C LYS A 637 -7.14 -1.04 15.79
N LEU A 638 -6.05 -0.96 15.02
CA LEU A 638 -5.46 -2.11 14.32
C LEU A 638 -4.34 -2.81 15.12
N HIS A 639 -4.26 -2.57 16.42
CA HIS A 639 -3.25 -3.16 17.31
C HIS A 639 -3.86 -3.76 18.56
#